data_69bc6775aadf7582e1b6cfa0061e01b3
#
_entry.id   69bc6775aadf7582e1b6cfa0061e01b3
#
_cell.length_a   1.000
_cell.length_b   1.000
_cell.length_c   1.000
_cell.angle_alpha   90.00
_cell.angle_beta   90.00
_cell.angle_gamma   90.00
#
_symmetry.space_group_name_H-M   'P 1'
#
loop_
_entity.id
_entity.type
_entity.pdbx_description
1 polymer ?
#
loop_
_entity_poly.entity_id
_entity_poly.type
_entity_poly.pdbx_seq_one_letter_code
_entity_poly.pdbx_strand_id
1 'polypeptide(L)'
;MKIIKRNGSEAVFDIMKIISAVTRANNVVEEADRLTPMQIRRIAESVELSCQSMNRALSVEEIQDLVEHQIMAHGAYEVAKNYITYRYTRSLVRKSNTTDDKILTLIESNNEEVKQENANKNPTVNAVQRDYMAGEVSKDLTRRMLLPQEIVEAHEAGIIHFHDADYYAQHMHNCDLVNLEDMLQNGTVISGTLIEKPHSFSTACNIATQIIAQIASNQYGGQSISLTHLAPFVDVSRQKIRKSVLEELKDFGTEASDEAISKVVEKRLRDESRRGGQTIQYQVVTLMTTNGQAPFITVFMYLGEARSEQEQRDLAIIIEETLNQRIEGVKNEKGVWITPAFPKLIYVLEEDNITEGSKFWYLTKLAARCTAKRMVPDYISEKKMRELKLSKGEMPGHGDVYTCMGCRSFLTPDRSGTGWNNVANAGNYEPGKPKYYGRFNQGVVTINLVDVALSSNGALDKFWKIFDERLELCYKALMCRHNRLKGTLSDAAPILWQYGALARLKKGEPIDKLLYGGYSTISLGYAGLYECVKYMTGKSHTDPAATPFALDIMQHMNDACKRWKEATDIDFSLYGTPLESTTYKFAKCLQKRFGIVEGITDKNYITNSYHIHVTEHINAFDKLAFESQFQALSPGGAISYVEVPNMQNNIDAVLEVMKFIYDHIMYAELNTKSDYCQVCGFDGEIEIKEDPDGKLVWTCPQCGNTDQSKMNVARRTCGYIGTQYWNQGRTQEIRDRVLHL
;
A
#
# COMPACT_ATOMS: atom_id res chain seq x y z
N MET A 1 16.21 -7.32 28.03
CA MET A 1 16.95 -7.27 26.74
C MET A 1 16.10 -7.93 25.66
N LYS A 2 15.99 -7.31 24.47
CA LYS A 2 15.27 -7.88 23.31
C LYS A 2 16.24 -8.64 22.42
N ILE A 3 15.76 -9.69 21.78
CA ILE A 3 16.47 -10.51 20.80
C ILE A 3 15.70 -10.58 19.50
N ILE A 4 16.38 -10.83 18.40
CA ILE A 4 15.77 -11.03 17.08
C ILE A 4 15.65 -12.53 16.85
N LYS A 5 14.40 -13.02 16.75
CA LYS A 5 14.14 -14.41 16.35
C LYS A 5 14.57 -14.63 14.91
N ARG A 6 14.70 -15.90 14.49
CA ARG A 6 15.06 -16.28 13.11
C ARG A 6 14.10 -15.75 12.05
N ASN A 7 12.84 -15.57 12.40
CA ASN A 7 11.81 -14.98 11.54
C ASN A 7 11.82 -13.44 11.53
N GLY A 8 12.83 -12.82 12.13
CA GLY A 8 12.94 -11.35 12.23
C GLY A 8 12.11 -10.71 13.35
N SER A 9 11.21 -11.45 14.00
CA SER A 9 10.41 -10.89 15.10
C SER A 9 11.23 -10.71 16.36
N GLU A 10 10.88 -9.71 17.15
CA GLU A 10 11.49 -9.48 18.46
C GLU A 10 10.89 -10.42 19.52
N ALA A 11 11.73 -10.77 20.48
CA ALA A 11 11.30 -11.47 21.70
C ALA A 11 12.15 -11.02 22.88
N VAL A 12 11.65 -11.22 24.07
CA VAL A 12 12.43 -11.04 25.30
C VAL A 12 13.46 -12.15 25.40
N PHE A 13 14.67 -11.80 25.80
CA PHE A 13 15.73 -12.79 26.08
C PHE A 13 15.29 -13.70 27.24
N ASP A 14 15.45 -15.00 27.05
CA ASP A 14 15.05 -16.01 28.03
C ASP A 14 16.23 -16.96 28.28
N ILE A 15 16.90 -16.77 29.41
CA ILE A 15 18.05 -17.57 29.83
C ILE A 15 17.71 -19.07 29.97
N MET A 16 16.44 -19.40 30.28
CA MET A 16 16.01 -20.78 30.45
C MET A 16 16.09 -21.58 29.16
N LYS A 17 15.95 -20.90 28.02
CA LYS A 17 16.13 -21.55 26.70
C LYS A 17 17.58 -21.97 26.46
N ILE A 18 18.54 -21.18 26.92
CA ILE A 18 19.97 -21.54 26.84
C ILE A 18 20.25 -22.72 27.75
N ILE A 19 19.83 -22.65 29.02
CA ILE A 19 19.98 -23.74 29.98
C ILE A 19 19.39 -25.04 29.43
N SER A 20 18.17 -25.00 28.92
CA SER A 20 17.50 -26.16 28.32
C SER A 20 18.24 -26.74 27.11
N ALA A 21 18.78 -25.86 26.24
CA ALA A 21 19.50 -26.30 25.04
C ALA A 21 20.85 -26.98 25.40
N VAL A 22 21.61 -26.36 26.32
CA VAL A 22 22.88 -26.92 26.80
C VAL A 22 22.65 -28.23 27.57
N THR A 23 21.61 -28.30 28.42
CA THR A 23 21.23 -29.52 29.15
C THR A 23 20.92 -30.68 28.19
N ARG A 24 20.19 -30.42 27.11
CA ARG A 24 19.92 -31.45 26.10
C ARG A 24 21.18 -31.98 25.43
N ALA A 25 22.12 -31.10 25.06
CA ALA A 25 23.40 -31.50 24.49
C ALA A 25 24.25 -32.27 25.51
N ASN A 26 24.19 -31.89 26.79
CA ASN A 26 24.89 -32.52 27.89
C ASN A 26 24.39 -33.95 28.20
N ASN A 27 23.06 -34.20 28.10
CA ASN A 27 22.46 -35.47 28.44
C ASN A 27 22.80 -36.60 27.47
N VAL A 28 23.28 -36.32 26.27
CA VAL A 28 23.70 -37.33 25.27
C VAL A 28 25.20 -37.60 25.32
N VAL A 29 25.95 -36.97 26.19
CA VAL A 29 27.38 -37.21 26.40
C VAL A 29 27.60 -38.22 27.51
N GLU A 30 28.70 -38.96 27.47
CA GLU A 30 29.07 -39.91 28.56
C GLU A 30 29.21 -39.18 29.90
N GLU A 31 28.90 -39.84 30.97
CA GLU A 31 28.77 -39.26 32.34
C GLU A 31 30.07 -38.56 32.80
N ALA A 32 31.22 -39.09 32.36
CA ALA A 32 32.54 -38.54 32.69
C ALA A 32 32.81 -37.16 32.08
N ASP A 33 32.16 -36.86 30.94
CA ASP A 33 32.36 -35.60 30.16
C ASP A 33 31.20 -34.61 30.33
N ARG A 34 30.26 -34.94 31.24
CA ARG A 34 29.10 -34.08 31.47
C ARG A 34 29.42 -32.85 32.32
N LEU A 35 28.82 -31.76 31.93
CA LEU A 35 28.72 -30.54 32.77
C LEU A 35 27.73 -30.76 33.93
N THR A 36 28.07 -30.24 35.07
CA THR A 36 27.14 -30.17 36.21
C THR A 36 26.07 -29.08 35.96
N PRO A 37 24.90 -29.18 36.60
CA PRO A 37 23.86 -28.15 36.50
C PRO A 37 24.36 -26.73 36.84
N MET A 38 25.30 -26.62 37.77
CA MET A 38 25.90 -25.34 38.13
C MET A 38 26.79 -24.77 37.05
N GLN A 39 27.55 -25.61 36.35
CA GLN A 39 28.36 -25.19 35.19
C GLN A 39 27.48 -24.75 34.01
N ILE A 40 26.42 -25.49 33.74
CA ILE A 40 25.44 -25.11 32.70
C ILE A 40 24.85 -23.73 32.98
N ARG A 41 24.48 -23.48 34.25
CA ARG A 41 23.96 -22.20 34.68
C ARG A 41 24.96 -21.06 34.51
N ARG A 42 26.22 -21.29 34.90
CA ARG A 42 27.31 -20.31 34.68
C ARG A 42 27.55 -19.97 33.22
N ILE A 43 27.50 -20.99 32.34
CA ILE A 43 27.59 -20.79 30.90
C ILE A 43 26.46 -19.87 30.41
N ALA A 44 25.22 -20.14 30.82
CA ALA A 44 24.07 -19.33 30.42
C ALA A 44 24.13 -17.88 30.95
N GLU A 45 24.57 -17.69 32.21
CA GLU A 45 24.79 -16.36 32.81
C GLU A 45 25.89 -15.58 32.09
N SER A 46 26.97 -16.26 31.70
CA SER A 46 28.08 -15.65 30.93
C SER A 46 27.63 -15.21 29.52
N VAL A 47 26.80 -16.00 28.87
CA VAL A 47 26.17 -15.63 27.58
C VAL A 47 25.27 -14.42 27.76
N GLU A 48 24.44 -14.37 28.80
CA GLU A 48 23.57 -13.24 29.08
C GLU A 48 24.36 -11.95 29.29
N LEU A 49 25.43 -11.99 30.09
CA LEU A 49 26.34 -10.85 30.30
C LEU A 49 27.00 -10.39 28.99
N SER A 50 27.43 -11.33 28.17
CA SER A 50 28.01 -11.03 26.84
C SER A 50 26.99 -10.35 25.93
N CYS A 51 25.75 -10.84 25.93
CA CYS A 51 24.65 -10.22 25.17
C CYS A 51 24.33 -8.81 25.66
N GLN A 52 24.32 -8.58 26.97
CA GLN A 52 24.08 -7.26 27.56
C GLN A 52 25.17 -6.24 27.20
N SER A 53 26.43 -6.70 27.11
CA SER A 53 27.58 -5.83 26.80
C SER A 53 27.58 -5.32 25.35
N MET A 54 26.84 -5.95 24.44
CA MET A 54 26.85 -5.60 23.01
C MET A 54 25.92 -4.42 22.66
N ASN A 55 25.14 -3.90 23.58
CA ASN A 55 24.27 -2.72 23.42
C ASN A 55 23.38 -2.70 22.17
N ARG A 56 23.01 -3.88 21.66
CA ARG A 56 22.10 -4.05 20.51
C ARG A 56 21.27 -5.32 20.66
N ALA A 57 20.17 -5.41 19.94
CA ALA A 57 19.42 -6.65 19.85
C ALA A 57 20.21 -7.68 19.03
N LEU A 58 20.46 -8.85 19.61
CA LEU A 58 21.18 -9.94 18.96
C LEU A 58 20.23 -10.92 18.32
N SER A 59 20.64 -11.50 17.19
CA SER A 59 19.93 -12.62 16.58
C SER A 59 20.11 -13.91 17.40
N VAL A 60 19.16 -14.83 17.26
CA VAL A 60 19.28 -16.16 17.88
C VAL A 60 20.56 -16.88 17.43
N GLU A 61 21.02 -16.68 16.19
CA GLU A 61 22.26 -17.29 15.69
C GLU A 61 23.50 -16.76 16.42
N GLU A 62 23.59 -15.44 16.61
CA GLU A 62 24.69 -14.83 17.37
C GLU A 62 24.71 -15.29 18.83
N ILE A 63 23.54 -15.44 19.45
CA ILE A 63 23.42 -15.99 20.80
C ILE A 63 23.90 -17.44 20.85
N GLN A 64 23.57 -18.25 19.85
CA GLN A 64 24.03 -19.63 19.76
C GLN A 64 25.55 -19.72 19.56
N ASP A 65 26.16 -18.82 18.79
CA ASP A 65 27.60 -18.74 18.64
C ASP A 65 28.27 -18.43 20.01
N LEU A 66 27.68 -17.51 20.78
CA LEU A 66 28.16 -17.22 22.14
C LEU A 66 28.04 -18.43 23.07
N VAL A 67 26.95 -19.21 22.97
CA VAL A 67 26.77 -20.44 23.74
C VAL A 67 27.87 -21.46 23.39
N GLU A 68 28.15 -21.69 22.11
CA GLU A 68 29.20 -22.58 21.64
C GLU A 68 30.57 -22.16 22.21
N HIS A 69 30.91 -20.89 22.11
CA HIS A 69 32.15 -20.36 22.65
C HIS A 69 32.28 -20.57 24.17
N GLN A 70 31.18 -20.35 24.91
CA GLN A 70 31.20 -20.52 26.36
C GLN A 70 31.30 -21.98 26.77
N ILE A 71 30.65 -22.92 26.09
CA ILE A 71 30.80 -24.36 26.36
C ILE A 71 32.26 -24.78 26.12
N MET A 72 32.87 -24.35 25.01
CA MET A 72 34.28 -24.63 24.71
C MET A 72 35.23 -24.01 25.74
N ALA A 73 34.99 -22.79 26.17
CA ALA A 73 35.79 -22.08 27.19
C ALA A 73 35.77 -22.80 28.53
N HIS A 74 34.71 -23.55 28.84
CA HIS A 74 34.63 -24.39 30.03
C HIS A 74 35.28 -25.77 29.88
N GLY A 75 35.93 -26.03 28.72
CA GLY A 75 36.62 -27.30 28.46
C GLY A 75 35.70 -28.49 28.14
N ALA A 76 34.40 -28.24 27.98
CA ALA A 76 33.40 -29.29 27.74
C ALA A 76 33.27 -29.60 26.22
N TYR A 77 34.35 -30.10 25.62
CA TYR A 77 34.45 -30.26 24.15
C TYR A 77 33.44 -31.25 23.57
N GLU A 78 33.15 -32.35 24.25
CA GLU A 78 32.14 -33.32 23.78
C GLU A 78 30.72 -32.74 23.86
N VAL A 79 30.42 -31.94 24.89
CA VAL A 79 29.14 -31.22 24.97
C VAL A 79 29.05 -30.15 23.86
N ALA A 80 30.12 -29.41 23.61
CA ALA A 80 30.19 -28.42 22.51
C ALA A 80 29.97 -29.09 21.15
N LYS A 81 30.64 -30.20 20.89
CA LYS A 81 30.51 -30.98 19.65
C LYS A 81 29.06 -31.45 19.43
N ASN A 82 28.41 -32.00 20.47
CA ASN A 82 27.02 -32.39 20.38
C ASN A 82 26.08 -31.21 20.16
N TYR A 83 26.33 -30.09 20.83
CA TYR A 83 25.58 -28.86 20.65
C TYR A 83 25.70 -28.32 19.21
N ILE A 84 26.91 -28.21 18.67
CA ILE A 84 27.20 -27.76 17.30
C ILE A 84 26.61 -28.71 16.26
N THR A 85 26.78 -30.02 16.44
CA THR A 85 26.23 -31.04 15.53
C THR A 85 24.71 -30.98 15.50
N TYR A 86 24.07 -30.89 16.66
CA TYR A 86 22.60 -30.74 16.75
C TYR A 86 22.14 -29.45 16.06
N ARG A 87 22.81 -28.33 16.32
CA ARG A 87 22.52 -27.04 15.69
C ARG A 87 22.67 -27.13 14.17
N TYR A 88 23.77 -27.73 13.70
CA TYR A 88 24.04 -27.92 12.27
C TYR A 88 23.00 -28.81 11.60
N THR A 89 22.68 -29.95 12.18
CA THR A 89 21.64 -30.86 11.68
C THR A 89 20.27 -30.14 11.61
N ARG A 90 19.90 -29.41 12.65
CA ARG A 90 18.68 -28.59 12.65
C ARG A 90 18.71 -27.47 11.61
N SER A 91 19.88 -26.91 11.36
CA SER A 91 20.06 -25.90 10.29
C SER A 91 19.88 -26.54 8.90
N LEU A 92 20.44 -27.72 8.68
CA LEU A 92 20.26 -28.47 7.44
C LEU A 92 18.78 -28.85 7.21
N VAL A 93 18.13 -29.39 8.23
CA VAL A 93 16.69 -29.73 8.16
C VAL A 93 15.85 -28.50 7.85
N ARG A 94 16.14 -27.37 8.48
CA ARG A 94 15.46 -26.10 8.19
C ARG A 94 15.76 -25.60 6.78
N LYS A 95 16.99 -25.70 6.29
CA LYS A 95 17.34 -25.32 4.92
C LYS A 95 16.69 -26.19 3.85
N SER A 96 16.47 -27.46 4.17
CA SER A 96 15.81 -28.40 3.26
C SER A 96 14.27 -28.29 3.26
N ASN A 97 13.67 -27.80 4.37
CA ASN A 97 12.21 -27.77 4.58
C ASN A 97 11.66 -26.43 5.07
N THR A 98 12.31 -25.29 4.71
CA THR A 98 11.88 -23.96 5.16
C THR A 98 10.47 -23.60 4.71
N THR A 99 10.07 -24.01 3.52
CA THR A 99 8.74 -23.75 2.96
C THR A 99 7.69 -24.60 3.65
N ASP A 100 7.95 -25.89 3.86
CA ASP A 100 7.04 -26.79 4.56
C ASP A 100 6.80 -26.36 6.02
N ASP A 101 7.86 -25.97 6.73
CA ASP A 101 7.77 -25.46 8.11
C ASP A 101 6.94 -24.16 8.19
N LYS A 102 7.15 -23.25 7.26
CA LYS A 102 6.36 -22.01 7.16
C LYS A 102 4.89 -22.29 6.86
N ILE A 103 4.60 -23.20 5.96
CA ILE A 103 3.23 -23.58 5.61
C ILE A 103 2.55 -24.26 6.80
N LEU A 104 3.22 -25.21 7.47
CA LEU A 104 2.67 -25.88 8.64
C LEU A 104 2.40 -24.92 9.80
N THR A 105 3.36 -24.03 10.12
CA THR A 105 3.17 -23.03 11.17
C THR A 105 2.07 -22.00 10.83
N LEU A 106 1.86 -21.73 9.55
CA LEU A 106 0.75 -20.93 9.07
C LEU A 106 -0.60 -21.62 9.34
N ILE A 107 -0.72 -22.91 8.95
CA ILE A 107 -1.94 -23.71 9.14
C ILE A 107 -2.27 -23.84 10.63
N GLU A 108 -1.26 -24.05 11.47
CA GLU A 108 -1.40 -24.15 12.93
C GLU A 108 -1.62 -22.78 13.61
N SER A 109 -1.69 -21.69 12.83
CA SER A 109 -1.81 -20.31 13.34
C SER A 109 -0.69 -19.89 14.30
N ASN A 110 0.48 -20.48 14.20
CA ASN A 110 1.67 -20.21 15.03
C ASN A 110 2.68 -19.28 14.36
N ASN A 111 2.41 -18.80 13.15
CA ASN A 111 3.29 -17.91 12.40
C ASN A 111 2.95 -16.45 12.65
N GLU A 112 3.62 -15.82 13.61
CA GLU A 112 3.40 -14.41 13.96
C GLU A 112 3.84 -13.42 12.86
N GLU A 113 4.82 -13.80 12.04
CA GLU A 113 5.28 -12.97 10.91
C GLU A 113 4.17 -12.83 9.86
N VAL A 114 3.57 -13.94 9.45
CA VAL A 114 2.47 -13.95 8.50
C VAL A 114 1.21 -13.27 9.05
N LYS A 115 0.91 -13.44 10.33
CA LYS A 115 -0.22 -12.76 10.98
C LYS A 115 -0.16 -11.23 10.89
N GLN A 116 1.02 -10.67 10.73
CA GLN A 116 1.28 -9.22 10.76
C GLN A 116 1.77 -8.68 9.40
N GLU A 117 1.74 -9.48 8.35
CA GLU A 117 2.22 -9.08 7.02
C GLU A 117 1.29 -8.05 6.37
N ASN A 118 -0.02 -8.22 6.53
CA ASN A 118 -1.02 -7.33 5.98
C ASN A 118 -2.14 -7.04 6.99
N ALA A 119 -2.37 -5.76 7.28
CA ALA A 119 -3.34 -5.30 8.27
C ALA A 119 -4.81 -5.67 7.95
N ASN A 120 -5.12 -6.03 6.72
CA ASN A 120 -6.49 -6.32 6.25
C ASN A 120 -6.73 -7.81 5.90
N LYS A 121 -5.73 -8.68 6.08
CA LYS A 121 -5.85 -10.13 5.84
C LYS A 121 -5.91 -10.90 7.17
N ASN A 122 -7.03 -11.60 7.40
CA ASN A 122 -7.17 -12.45 8.59
C ASN A 122 -6.54 -13.83 8.35
N PRO A 123 -5.38 -14.16 8.94
CA PRO A 123 -4.65 -15.39 8.66
C PRO A 123 -5.32 -16.68 9.18
N THR A 124 -6.41 -16.58 9.92
CA THR A 124 -7.18 -17.74 10.40
C THR A 124 -8.25 -18.22 9.43
N VAL A 125 -8.57 -17.41 8.42
CA VAL A 125 -9.60 -17.72 7.41
C VAL A 125 -9.01 -18.62 6.32
N ASN A 126 -9.68 -19.72 5.99
CA ASN A 126 -9.21 -20.70 5.01
C ASN A 126 -8.81 -20.12 3.65
N ALA A 127 -9.58 -19.18 3.11
CA ALA A 127 -9.27 -18.53 1.83
C ALA A 127 -7.97 -17.72 1.92
N VAL A 128 -7.74 -17.03 3.03
CA VAL A 128 -6.51 -16.27 3.30
C VAL A 128 -5.32 -17.22 3.47
N GLN A 129 -5.49 -18.33 4.19
CA GLN A 129 -4.44 -19.33 4.35
C GLN A 129 -4.00 -19.93 3.00
N ARG A 130 -4.95 -20.19 2.08
CA ARG A 130 -4.61 -20.65 0.72
C ARG A 130 -3.78 -19.65 -0.07
N ASP A 131 -4.11 -18.38 0.00
CA ASP A 131 -3.33 -17.32 -0.63
C ASP A 131 -1.91 -17.24 -0.04
N TYR A 132 -1.81 -17.24 1.28
CA TYR A 132 -0.50 -17.25 1.95
C TYR A 132 0.34 -18.50 1.64
N MET A 133 -0.27 -19.69 1.55
CA MET A 133 0.42 -20.92 1.15
C MET A 133 0.97 -20.80 -0.28
N ALA A 134 0.15 -20.31 -1.21
CA ALA A 134 0.59 -20.03 -2.59
C ALA A 134 1.72 -19.00 -2.62
N GLY A 135 1.61 -17.96 -1.81
CA GLY A 135 2.62 -16.92 -1.65
C GLY A 135 3.96 -17.47 -1.13
N GLU A 136 3.95 -18.33 -0.11
CA GLU A 136 5.19 -18.95 0.40
C GLU A 136 5.86 -19.86 -0.63
N VAL A 137 5.09 -20.62 -1.41
CA VAL A 137 5.62 -21.41 -2.54
C VAL A 137 6.24 -20.49 -3.60
N SER A 138 5.56 -19.41 -3.96
CA SER A 138 6.08 -18.42 -4.92
C SER A 138 7.37 -17.76 -4.42
N LYS A 139 7.42 -17.33 -3.15
CA LYS A 139 8.63 -16.75 -2.53
C LYS A 139 9.81 -17.74 -2.56
N ASP A 140 9.57 -19.00 -2.31
CA ASP A 140 10.60 -20.03 -2.33
C ASP A 140 11.14 -20.29 -3.75
N LEU A 141 10.26 -20.44 -4.74
CA LEU A 141 10.65 -20.55 -6.15
C LEU A 141 11.40 -19.30 -6.63
N THR A 142 10.95 -18.13 -6.24
CA THR A 142 11.58 -16.84 -6.57
C THR A 142 13.01 -16.80 -6.08
N ARG A 143 13.27 -17.16 -4.81
CA ARG A 143 14.62 -17.17 -4.22
C ARG A 143 15.55 -18.21 -4.83
N ARG A 144 15.04 -19.41 -5.08
CA ARG A 144 15.89 -20.54 -5.49
C ARG A 144 16.12 -20.62 -6.99
N MET A 145 15.16 -20.14 -7.80
CA MET A 145 15.15 -20.44 -9.23
C MET A 145 14.93 -19.24 -10.15
N LEU A 146 14.17 -18.21 -9.72
CA LEU A 146 13.67 -17.20 -10.64
C LEU A 146 14.46 -15.89 -10.62
N LEU A 147 15.11 -15.56 -9.49
CA LEU A 147 15.93 -14.37 -9.37
C LEU A 147 17.43 -14.70 -9.36
N PRO A 148 18.28 -13.82 -9.92
CA PRO A 148 19.71 -13.89 -9.73
C PRO A 148 20.10 -13.86 -8.25
N GLN A 149 21.13 -14.62 -7.88
CA GLN A 149 21.56 -14.76 -6.49
C GLN A 149 21.90 -13.40 -5.84
N GLU A 150 22.56 -12.50 -6.59
CA GLU A 150 22.89 -11.14 -6.11
C GLU A 150 21.65 -10.34 -5.68
N ILE A 151 20.54 -10.50 -6.37
CA ILE A 151 19.27 -9.81 -6.05
C ILE A 151 18.63 -10.44 -4.81
N VAL A 152 18.67 -11.77 -4.69
CA VAL A 152 18.16 -12.49 -3.51
C VAL A 152 18.93 -12.06 -2.27
N GLU A 153 20.26 -12.05 -2.33
CA GLU A 153 21.12 -11.64 -1.22
C GLU A 153 20.90 -10.18 -0.81
N ALA A 154 20.78 -9.28 -1.79
CA ALA A 154 20.48 -7.87 -1.54
C ALA A 154 19.11 -7.66 -0.89
N HIS A 155 18.10 -8.44 -1.31
CA HIS A 155 16.76 -8.41 -0.73
C HIS A 155 16.75 -8.95 0.71
N GLU A 156 17.42 -10.07 0.97
CA GLU A 156 17.50 -10.68 2.30
C GLU A 156 18.32 -9.83 3.29
N ALA A 157 19.36 -9.18 2.81
CA ALA A 157 20.17 -8.25 3.60
C ALA A 157 19.48 -6.91 3.87
N GLY A 158 18.33 -6.63 3.23
CA GLY A 158 17.62 -5.35 3.36
C GLY A 158 18.33 -4.17 2.69
N ILE A 159 19.17 -4.44 1.71
CA ILE A 159 19.82 -3.43 0.86
C ILE A 159 18.80 -2.85 -0.11
N ILE A 160 18.01 -3.74 -0.72
CA ILE A 160 16.85 -3.43 -1.53
C ILE A 160 15.65 -4.25 -1.04
N HIS A 161 14.45 -3.87 -1.46
CA HIS A 161 13.28 -4.71 -1.30
C HIS A 161 12.65 -5.01 -2.66
N PHE A 162 12.64 -6.28 -3.02
CA PHE A 162 11.91 -6.80 -4.17
C PHE A 162 10.47 -7.06 -3.71
N HIS A 163 9.53 -6.16 -4.08
CA HIS A 163 8.15 -6.25 -3.62
C HIS A 163 7.43 -7.46 -4.20
N ASP A 164 6.42 -7.95 -3.48
CA ASP A 164 5.45 -8.94 -3.97
C ASP A 164 6.08 -10.19 -4.60
N ALA A 165 7.13 -10.74 -3.95
CA ALA A 165 7.76 -11.99 -4.36
C ALA A 165 6.83 -13.19 -4.24
N ASP A 166 5.76 -13.06 -3.44
CA ASP A 166 4.66 -14.00 -3.26
C ASP A 166 3.79 -14.17 -4.51
N TYR A 167 3.84 -13.21 -5.46
CA TYR A 167 3.15 -13.29 -6.76
C TYR A 167 4.11 -13.38 -7.96
N TYR A 168 5.41 -13.26 -7.75
CA TYR A 168 6.40 -13.16 -8.82
C TYR A 168 6.53 -14.43 -9.66
N ALA A 169 6.27 -15.61 -9.10
CA ALA A 169 6.29 -16.87 -9.85
C ALA A 169 5.24 -16.90 -10.99
N GLN A 170 4.16 -16.14 -10.86
CA GLN A 170 3.14 -15.97 -11.87
C GLN A 170 3.44 -14.78 -12.80
N HIS A 171 2.86 -14.77 -14.00
CA HIS A 171 2.99 -13.66 -14.95
C HIS A 171 1.94 -12.57 -14.64
N MET A 172 2.06 -11.95 -13.47
CA MET A 172 1.13 -10.93 -12.98
C MET A 172 1.84 -9.57 -12.89
N HIS A 173 1.09 -8.52 -13.18
CA HIS A 173 1.54 -7.13 -13.00
C HIS A 173 1.05 -6.56 -11.66
N ASN A 174 1.51 -5.35 -11.32
CA ASN A 174 1.21 -4.72 -10.03
C ASN A 174 -0.15 -4.02 -10.04
N CYS A 175 -0.19 -2.75 -10.41
CA CYS A 175 -1.38 -1.89 -10.28
C CYS A 175 -1.90 -1.45 -11.64
N ASP A 176 -3.20 -1.08 -11.70
CA ASP A 176 -3.83 -0.65 -12.95
C ASP A 176 -4.84 0.50 -12.79
N LEU A 177 -4.97 1.28 -13.87
CA LEU A 177 -6.12 2.16 -14.12
C LEU A 177 -7.08 1.44 -15.04
N VAL A 178 -8.20 0.99 -14.51
CA VAL A 178 -9.18 0.21 -15.26
C VAL A 178 -9.91 1.09 -16.28
N ASN A 179 -9.94 0.66 -17.53
CA ASN A 179 -10.75 1.29 -18.56
C ASN A 179 -12.22 0.83 -18.46
N LEU A 180 -12.84 1.19 -17.35
CA LEU A 180 -14.23 0.80 -17.06
C LEU A 180 -15.20 1.36 -18.11
N GLU A 181 -14.90 2.53 -18.69
CA GLU A 181 -15.71 3.11 -19.75
C GLU A 181 -15.77 2.20 -20.97
N ASP A 182 -14.61 1.71 -21.46
CA ASP A 182 -14.58 0.78 -22.59
C ASP A 182 -15.37 -0.50 -22.30
N MET A 183 -15.17 -1.07 -21.12
CA MET A 183 -15.86 -2.32 -20.72
C MET A 183 -17.37 -2.16 -20.65
N LEU A 184 -17.88 -1.02 -20.13
CA LEU A 184 -19.30 -0.77 -20.01
C LEU A 184 -19.95 -0.34 -21.34
N GLN A 185 -19.26 0.44 -22.16
CA GLN A 185 -19.81 0.92 -23.44
C GLN A 185 -19.76 -0.13 -24.55
N ASN A 186 -18.69 -0.93 -24.62
CA ASN A 186 -18.44 -1.90 -25.68
C ASN A 186 -18.64 -3.36 -25.24
N GLY A 187 -19.04 -3.58 -24.01
CA GLY A 187 -19.17 -4.91 -23.42
C GLY A 187 -17.84 -5.52 -23.01
N THR A 188 -17.91 -6.55 -22.21
CA THR A 188 -16.79 -7.33 -21.68
C THR A 188 -17.16 -8.80 -21.53
N VAL A 189 -16.19 -9.64 -21.15
CA VAL A 189 -16.45 -11.05 -20.85
C VAL A 189 -15.96 -11.39 -19.46
N ILE A 190 -16.82 -11.96 -18.63
CA ILE A 190 -16.51 -12.40 -17.29
C ILE A 190 -16.76 -13.91 -17.20
N SER A 191 -15.71 -14.68 -16.88
CA SER A 191 -15.81 -16.15 -16.76
C SER A 191 -16.47 -16.83 -17.98
N GLY A 192 -16.14 -16.35 -19.18
CA GLY A 192 -16.68 -16.87 -20.43
C GLY A 192 -18.10 -16.39 -20.79
N THR A 193 -18.69 -15.51 -19.97
CA THR A 193 -20.02 -14.94 -20.20
C THR A 193 -19.93 -13.53 -20.75
N LEU A 194 -20.57 -13.29 -21.87
CA LEU A 194 -20.68 -11.95 -22.47
C LEU A 194 -21.54 -11.04 -21.58
N ILE A 195 -20.98 -9.90 -21.22
CA ILE A 195 -21.65 -8.83 -20.50
C ILE A 195 -21.84 -7.67 -21.47
N GLU A 196 -23.07 -7.44 -21.87
CA GLU A 196 -23.43 -6.35 -22.77
C GLU A 196 -23.47 -5.00 -22.04
N LYS A 197 -23.58 -3.91 -22.81
CA LYS A 197 -23.73 -2.56 -22.29
C LYS A 197 -24.93 -2.46 -21.34
N PRO A 198 -24.75 -1.92 -20.13
CA PRO A 198 -25.85 -1.76 -19.19
C PRO A 198 -26.98 -0.86 -19.67
N HIS A 199 -28.21 -1.17 -19.29
CA HIS A 199 -29.41 -0.39 -19.61
C HIS A 199 -29.96 0.39 -18.41
N SER A 200 -29.18 0.55 -17.34
CA SER A 200 -29.50 1.40 -16.19
C SER A 200 -28.23 1.67 -15.37
N PHE A 201 -28.28 2.71 -14.55
CA PHE A 201 -27.21 3.05 -13.61
C PHE A 201 -26.99 1.93 -12.58
N SER A 202 -28.06 1.38 -12.00
CA SER A 202 -27.94 0.29 -11.02
C SER A 202 -27.31 -0.97 -11.61
N THR A 203 -27.64 -1.30 -12.88
CA THR A 203 -26.99 -2.42 -13.57
C THR A 203 -25.51 -2.12 -13.85
N ALA A 204 -25.18 -0.90 -14.25
CA ALA A 204 -23.79 -0.48 -14.46
C ALA A 204 -22.96 -0.59 -13.16
N CYS A 205 -23.50 -0.17 -12.03
CA CYS A 205 -22.84 -0.31 -10.72
C CYS A 205 -22.60 -1.79 -10.35
N ASN A 206 -23.58 -2.65 -10.58
CA ASN A 206 -23.47 -4.08 -10.31
C ASN A 206 -22.39 -4.74 -11.20
N ILE A 207 -22.40 -4.45 -12.51
CA ILE A 207 -21.37 -4.95 -13.44
C ILE A 207 -19.98 -4.42 -13.06
N ALA A 208 -19.87 -3.14 -12.68
CA ALA A 208 -18.59 -2.57 -12.24
C ALA A 208 -18.01 -3.34 -11.04
N THR A 209 -18.83 -3.74 -10.08
CA THR A 209 -18.35 -4.53 -8.92
C THR A 209 -17.88 -5.93 -9.32
N GLN A 210 -18.53 -6.57 -10.28
CA GLN A 210 -18.07 -7.86 -10.83
C GLN A 210 -16.75 -7.71 -11.58
N ILE A 211 -16.58 -6.65 -12.36
CA ILE A 211 -15.32 -6.31 -13.05
C ILE A 211 -14.20 -6.12 -12.02
N ILE A 212 -14.46 -5.32 -10.97
CA ILE A 212 -13.51 -5.07 -9.88
C ILE A 212 -13.03 -6.38 -9.25
N ALA A 213 -13.95 -7.29 -8.94
CA ALA A 213 -13.61 -8.58 -8.33
C ALA A 213 -12.75 -9.46 -9.24
N GLN A 214 -13.06 -9.51 -10.53
CA GLN A 214 -12.30 -10.28 -11.52
C GLN A 214 -10.89 -9.70 -11.73
N ILE A 215 -10.76 -8.39 -11.82
CA ILE A 215 -9.46 -7.73 -11.98
C ILE A 215 -8.60 -7.99 -10.74
N ALA A 216 -9.15 -7.79 -9.54
CA ALA A 216 -8.43 -8.03 -8.29
C ALA A 216 -7.93 -9.48 -8.12
N SER A 217 -8.53 -10.44 -8.84
CA SER A 217 -8.09 -11.83 -8.87
C SER A 217 -7.02 -12.13 -9.93
N ASN A 218 -6.69 -11.16 -10.79
CA ASN A 218 -5.76 -11.34 -11.93
C ASN A 218 -4.55 -10.40 -11.88
N GLN A 219 -4.42 -9.59 -10.84
CA GLN A 219 -3.27 -8.74 -10.56
C GLN A 219 -3.02 -8.72 -9.04
N TYR A 220 -1.84 -8.30 -8.59
CA TYR A 220 -1.50 -8.37 -7.16
C TYR A 220 -1.49 -7.01 -6.45
N GLY A 221 -1.57 -5.91 -7.18
CA GLY A 221 -1.60 -4.55 -6.62
C GLY A 221 -3.00 -3.98 -6.48
N GLY A 222 -3.11 -2.67 -6.49
CA GLY A 222 -4.37 -1.94 -6.45
C GLY A 222 -4.87 -1.57 -7.83
N GLN A 223 -6.18 -1.45 -7.95
CA GLN A 223 -6.84 -0.95 -9.14
C GLN A 223 -7.57 0.36 -8.84
N SER A 224 -7.76 1.20 -9.86
CA SER A 224 -8.54 2.42 -9.74
C SER A 224 -9.57 2.51 -10.85
N ILE A 225 -10.76 2.99 -10.51
CA ILE A 225 -11.85 3.31 -11.44
C ILE A 225 -12.25 4.77 -11.29
N SER A 226 -12.82 5.37 -12.33
CA SER A 226 -13.44 6.69 -12.26
C SER A 226 -14.96 6.58 -12.22
N LEU A 227 -15.61 7.35 -11.33
CA LEU A 227 -17.08 7.49 -11.32
C LEU A 227 -17.61 8.15 -12.59
N THR A 228 -16.79 8.90 -13.30
CA THR A 228 -17.17 9.49 -14.59
C THR A 228 -17.57 8.43 -15.60
N HIS A 229 -16.97 7.22 -15.55
CA HIS A 229 -17.33 6.11 -16.43
C HIS A 229 -18.72 5.53 -16.18
N LEU A 230 -19.31 5.80 -15.01
CA LEU A 230 -20.67 5.44 -14.64
C LEU A 230 -21.70 6.55 -14.94
N ALA A 231 -21.25 7.80 -15.04
CA ALA A 231 -22.13 8.96 -15.21
C ALA A 231 -23.05 8.86 -16.43
N PRO A 232 -22.65 8.37 -17.63
CA PRO A 232 -23.55 8.23 -18.78
C PRO A 232 -24.79 7.36 -18.50
N PHE A 233 -24.68 6.40 -17.61
CA PHE A 233 -25.77 5.50 -17.25
C PHE A 233 -26.82 6.13 -16.35
N VAL A 234 -26.52 7.26 -15.71
CA VAL A 234 -27.48 8.08 -14.99
C VAL A 234 -28.53 8.63 -15.96
N ASP A 235 -28.10 9.15 -17.11
CA ASP A 235 -29.04 9.64 -18.11
C ASP A 235 -29.82 8.49 -18.76
N VAL A 236 -29.20 7.34 -19.01
CA VAL A 236 -29.91 6.13 -19.47
C VAL A 236 -31.04 5.77 -18.49
N SER A 237 -30.77 5.79 -17.19
CA SER A 237 -31.82 5.57 -16.16
C SER A 237 -32.86 6.66 -16.15
N ARG A 238 -32.47 7.93 -16.32
CA ARG A 238 -33.41 9.06 -16.38
C ARG A 238 -34.42 8.88 -17.49
N GLN A 239 -33.98 8.53 -18.71
CA GLN A 239 -34.82 8.27 -19.88
C GLN A 239 -35.78 7.09 -19.61
N LYS A 240 -35.28 6.01 -19.04
CA LYS A 240 -36.05 4.82 -18.70
C LYS A 240 -37.12 5.12 -17.65
N ILE A 241 -36.76 5.86 -16.58
CA ILE A 241 -37.70 6.26 -15.52
C ILE A 241 -38.78 7.17 -16.11
N ARG A 242 -38.40 8.16 -16.95
CA ARG A 242 -39.36 9.06 -17.59
C ARG A 242 -40.39 8.27 -18.43
N LYS A 243 -39.92 7.30 -19.23
CA LYS A 243 -40.78 6.44 -20.00
C LYS A 243 -41.77 5.68 -19.11
N SER A 244 -41.28 5.08 -18.01
CA SER A 244 -42.13 4.37 -17.03
C SER A 244 -43.20 5.28 -16.40
N VAL A 245 -42.82 6.50 -16.01
CA VAL A 245 -43.72 7.48 -15.41
C VAL A 245 -44.84 7.87 -16.40
N LEU A 246 -44.48 8.07 -17.69
CA LEU A 246 -45.48 8.39 -18.72
C LEU A 246 -46.43 7.22 -19.00
N GLU A 247 -45.92 5.99 -19.01
CA GLU A 247 -46.75 4.77 -19.13
C GLU A 247 -47.71 4.62 -17.93
N GLU A 248 -47.22 4.80 -16.71
CA GLU A 248 -48.03 4.77 -15.49
C GLU A 248 -49.18 5.82 -15.52
N LEU A 249 -48.86 7.08 -15.92
CA LEU A 249 -49.86 8.14 -16.05
C LEU A 249 -50.94 7.78 -17.07
N LYS A 250 -50.55 7.20 -18.21
CA LYS A 250 -51.46 6.73 -19.24
C LYS A 250 -52.35 5.61 -18.72
N ASP A 251 -51.81 4.65 -18.00
CA ASP A 251 -52.57 3.51 -17.46
C ASP A 251 -53.57 3.95 -16.39
N PHE A 252 -53.26 5.00 -15.63
CA PHE A 252 -54.17 5.60 -14.64
C PHE A 252 -55.13 6.62 -15.26
N GLY A 253 -54.98 6.94 -16.56
CA GLY A 253 -55.81 7.95 -17.22
C GLY A 253 -55.64 9.37 -16.63
N THR A 254 -54.46 9.66 -16.13
CA THR A 254 -54.11 10.93 -15.47
C THR A 254 -53.10 11.72 -16.28
N GLU A 255 -53.28 13.03 -16.38
CA GLU A 255 -52.34 13.95 -16.99
C GLU A 255 -51.54 14.69 -15.90
N ALA A 256 -50.31 14.98 -16.16
CA ALA A 256 -49.41 15.76 -15.30
C ALA A 256 -48.59 16.75 -16.14
N SER A 257 -48.19 17.89 -15.55
CA SER A 257 -47.32 18.81 -16.21
C SER A 257 -45.90 18.25 -16.37
N ASP A 258 -45.19 18.68 -17.40
CA ASP A 258 -43.77 18.29 -17.61
C ASP A 258 -42.90 18.58 -16.39
N GLU A 259 -43.18 19.66 -15.66
CA GLU A 259 -42.46 19.98 -14.43
C GLU A 259 -42.74 18.95 -13.32
N ALA A 260 -43.98 18.51 -13.14
CA ALA A 260 -44.35 17.48 -12.19
C ALA A 260 -43.73 16.12 -12.54
N ILE A 261 -43.76 15.75 -13.83
CA ILE A 261 -43.10 14.53 -14.35
C ILE A 261 -41.61 14.59 -14.06
N SER A 262 -40.94 15.70 -14.38
CA SER A 262 -39.51 15.86 -14.15
C SER A 262 -39.14 15.76 -12.68
N LYS A 263 -39.91 16.34 -11.77
CA LYS A 263 -39.71 16.19 -10.31
C LYS A 263 -39.76 14.73 -9.84
N VAL A 264 -40.74 13.98 -10.36
CA VAL A 264 -40.89 12.54 -10.02
C VAL A 264 -39.73 11.75 -10.59
N VAL A 265 -39.32 12.02 -11.83
CA VAL A 265 -38.17 11.37 -12.49
C VAL A 265 -36.89 11.61 -11.71
N GLU A 266 -36.59 12.85 -11.36
CA GLU A 266 -35.33 13.19 -10.63
C GLU A 266 -35.34 12.59 -9.21
N LYS A 267 -36.50 12.53 -8.54
CA LYS A 267 -36.62 11.84 -7.24
C LYS A 267 -36.32 10.35 -7.35
N ARG A 268 -36.92 9.65 -8.33
CA ARG A 268 -36.66 8.21 -8.56
C ARG A 268 -35.21 7.96 -8.99
N LEU A 269 -34.65 8.84 -9.81
CA LEU A 269 -33.26 8.78 -10.23
C LEU A 269 -32.30 8.94 -9.04
N ARG A 270 -32.55 9.86 -8.13
CA ARG A 270 -31.80 10.06 -6.89
C ARG A 270 -31.81 8.79 -6.03
N ASP A 271 -32.97 8.15 -5.89
CA ASP A 271 -33.14 6.90 -5.16
C ASP A 271 -32.38 5.74 -5.83
N GLU A 272 -32.35 5.69 -7.15
CA GLU A 272 -31.53 4.70 -7.89
C GLU A 272 -30.03 4.98 -7.72
N SER A 273 -29.60 6.24 -7.80
CA SER A 273 -28.20 6.64 -7.63
C SER A 273 -27.67 6.29 -6.24
N ARG A 274 -28.49 6.52 -5.20
CA ARG A 274 -28.17 6.13 -3.84
C ARG A 274 -27.99 4.62 -3.70
N ARG A 275 -28.92 3.83 -4.27
CA ARG A 275 -28.81 2.35 -4.27
C ARG A 275 -27.59 1.85 -5.05
N GLY A 276 -27.24 2.50 -6.18
CA GLY A 276 -26.05 2.19 -6.94
C GLY A 276 -24.76 2.43 -6.13
N GLY A 277 -24.64 3.58 -5.46
CA GLY A 277 -23.52 3.88 -4.56
C GLY A 277 -23.43 2.89 -3.40
N GLN A 278 -24.56 2.54 -2.79
CA GLN A 278 -24.62 1.53 -1.75
C GLN A 278 -24.17 0.15 -2.27
N THR A 279 -24.60 -0.24 -3.47
CA THR A 279 -24.16 -1.49 -4.11
C THR A 279 -22.64 -1.55 -4.23
N ILE A 280 -22.02 -0.49 -4.75
CA ILE A 280 -20.55 -0.43 -4.89
C ILE A 280 -19.89 -0.60 -3.51
N GLN A 281 -20.31 0.17 -2.50
CA GLN A 281 -19.68 0.10 -1.18
C GLN A 281 -19.80 -1.29 -0.55
N TYR A 282 -21.01 -1.86 -0.50
CA TYR A 282 -21.25 -3.14 0.16
C TYR A 282 -20.64 -4.32 -0.62
N GLN A 283 -20.72 -4.33 -1.94
CA GLN A 283 -20.12 -5.36 -2.76
C GLN A 283 -18.60 -5.39 -2.58
N VAL A 284 -17.92 -4.23 -2.62
CA VAL A 284 -16.48 -4.16 -2.40
C VAL A 284 -16.07 -4.70 -1.03
N VAL A 285 -16.81 -4.36 0.03
CA VAL A 285 -16.46 -4.77 1.40
C VAL A 285 -16.75 -6.25 1.65
N THR A 286 -17.76 -6.82 1.01
CA THR A 286 -18.19 -8.21 1.23
C THR A 286 -17.58 -9.21 0.27
N LEU A 287 -16.93 -8.76 -0.80
CA LEU A 287 -16.22 -9.63 -1.73
C LEU A 287 -14.87 -10.07 -1.14
N MET A 288 -14.60 -11.36 -1.24
CA MET A 288 -13.27 -11.92 -1.01
C MET A 288 -12.72 -12.40 -2.34
N THR A 289 -11.60 -11.83 -2.75
CA THR A 289 -10.89 -12.20 -3.97
C THR A 289 -9.96 -13.39 -3.73
N THR A 290 -9.35 -13.91 -4.79
CA THR A 290 -8.34 -14.96 -4.68
C THR A 290 -7.11 -14.54 -3.86
N ASN A 291 -6.90 -13.24 -3.67
CA ASN A 291 -5.82 -12.68 -2.85
C ASN A 291 -6.16 -12.64 -1.34
N GLY A 292 -7.23 -13.31 -0.92
CA GLY A 292 -7.60 -13.47 0.49
C GLY A 292 -8.06 -12.20 1.19
N GLN A 293 -8.45 -11.16 0.44
CA GLN A 293 -8.96 -9.89 0.98
C GLN A 293 -10.04 -9.28 0.08
N ALA A 294 -10.70 -8.24 0.56
CA ALA A 294 -11.53 -7.38 -0.28
C ALA A 294 -10.72 -6.78 -1.43
N PRO A 295 -11.33 -6.48 -2.58
CA PRO A 295 -10.62 -5.84 -3.68
C PRO A 295 -9.92 -4.56 -3.23
N PHE A 296 -8.63 -4.43 -3.53
CA PHE A 296 -7.88 -3.21 -3.31
C PHE A 296 -8.24 -2.20 -4.39
N ILE A 297 -9.32 -1.44 -4.16
CA ILE A 297 -9.92 -0.54 -5.15
C ILE A 297 -9.89 0.90 -4.68
N THR A 298 -9.52 1.79 -5.60
CA THR A 298 -9.62 3.25 -5.47
C THR A 298 -10.68 3.77 -6.41
N VAL A 299 -11.54 4.63 -5.90
CA VAL A 299 -12.61 5.29 -6.64
C VAL A 299 -12.27 6.78 -6.81
N PHE A 300 -12.15 7.21 -8.04
CA PHE A 300 -11.79 8.57 -8.43
C PHE A 300 -13.02 9.43 -8.69
N MET A 301 -13.04 10.61 -8.11
CA MET A 301 -14.13 11.58 -8.17
C MET A 301 -13.59 12.91 -8.69
N TYR A 302 -13.74 13.14 -10.00
CA TYR A 302 -13.23 14.31 -10.70
C TYR A 302 -14.29 14.91 -11.62
N LEU A 303 -14.88 16.04 -11.24
CA LEU A 303 -15.93 16.71 -12.02
C LEU A 303 -15.46 17.22 -13.38
N GLY A 304 -14.21 17.70 -13.45
CA GLY A 304 -13.59 18.17 -14.69
C GLY A 304 -13.32 17.09 -15.73
N GLU A 305 -13.51 15.80 -15.40
CA GLU A 305 -13.42 14.69 -16.35
C GLU A 305 -14.69 14.54 -17.23
N ALA A 306 -15.81 15.11 -16.77
CA ALA A 306 -17.07 15.06 -17.50
C ALA A 306 -16.99 15.83 -18.84
N ARG A 307 -17.63 15.28 -19.88
CA ARG A 307 -17.56 15.80 -21.26
C ARG A 307 -18.66 16.81 -21.60
N SER A 308 -19.69 16.88 -20.75
CA SER A 308 -20.79 17.82 -20.92
C SER A 308 -21.31 18.30 -19.57
N GLU A 309 -22.04 19.43 -19.58
CA GLU A 309 -22.68 19.91 -18.35
C GLU A 309 -23.68 18.92 -17.75
N GLN A 310 -24.38 18.15 -18.59
CA GLN A 310 -25.32 17.13 -18.10
C GLN A 310 -24.57 16.00 -17.43
N GLU A 311 -23.50 15.49 -18.04
CA GLU A 311 -22.64 14.46 -17.46
C GLU A 311 -22.01 14.94 -16.14
N GLN A 312 -21.59 16.21 -16.09
CA GLN A 312 -21.04 16.80 -14.86
C GLN A 312 -22.08 16.88 -13.73
N ARG A 313 -23.33 17.27 -14.06
CA ARG A 313 -24.44 17.25 -13.07
C ARG A 313 -24.74 15.85 -12.59
N ASP A 314 -24.75 14.89 -13.48
CA ASP A 314 -25.02 13.48 -13.17
C ASP A 314 -23.87 12.88 -12.34
N LEU A 315 -22.62 13.20 -12.69
CA LEU A 315 -21.45 12.82 -11.91
C LEU A 315 -21.48 13.43 -10.48
N ALA A 316 -21.91 14.69 -10.36
CA ALA A 316 -22.07 15.32 -9.06
C ALA A 316 -23.07 14.59 -8.15
N ILE A 317 -24.17 14.06 -8.71
CA ILE A 317 -25.12 13.22 -7.99
C ILE A 317 -24.44 11.94 -7.49
N ILE A 318 -23.68 11.27 -8.34
CA ILE A 318 -23.00 10.02 -7.98
C ILE A 318 -21.95 10.28 -6.88
N ILE A 319 -21.18 11.36 -7.00
CA ILE A 319 -20.19 11.77 -5.99
C ILE A 319 -20.88 12.03 -4.64
N GLU A 320 -21.96 12.81 -4.65
CA GLU A 320 -22.71 13.13 -3.44
C GLU A 320 -23.22 11.85 -2.74
N GLU A 321 -23.83 10.93 -3.48
CA GLU A 321 -24.34 9.69 -2.92
C GLU A 321 -23.21 8.77 -2.44
N THR A 322 -22.08 8.73 -3.14
CA THR A 322 -20.88 7.97 -2.71
C THR A 322 -20.33 8.49 -1.39
N LEU A 323 -20.24 9.82 -1.24
CA LEU A 323 -19.79 10.45 0.00
C LEU A 323 -20.79 10.21 1.15
N ASN A 324 -22.09 10.31 0.89
CA ASN A 324 -23.13 10.03 1.87
C ASN A 324 -23.06 8.57 2.37
N GLN A 325 -22.91 7.60 1.47
CA GLN A 325 -22.73 6.19 1.83
C GLN A 325 -21.48 5.98 2.67
N ARG A 326 -20.39 6.67 2.34
CA ARG A 326 -19.15 6.56 3.11
C ARG A 326 -19.26 7.20 4.50
N ILE A 327 -19.94 8.33 4.63
CA ILE A 327 -20.21 8.99 5.93
C ILE A 327 -21.00 8.04 6.84
N GLU A 328 -22.00 7.36 6.31
CA GLU A 328 -22.73 6.34 7.05
C GLU A 328 -21.83 5.20 7.48
N GLY A 329 -21.00 4.68 6.59
CA GLY A 329 -20.10 3.56 6.82
C GLY A 329 -20.76 2.21 6.52
N VAL A 330 -20.26 1.16 7.19
CA VAL A 330 -20.81 -0.21 7.11
C VAL A 330 -21.04 -0.76 8.51
N LYS A 331 -22.02 -1.62 8.69
CA LYS A 331 -22.25 -2.30 9.96
C LYS A 331 -21.36 -3.53 10.08
N ASN A 332 -20.70 -3.65 11.22
CA ASN A 332 -20.02 -4.90 11.59
C ASN A 332 -21.06 -5.96 12.05
N GLU A 333 -20.59 -7.14 12.44
CA GLU A 333 -21.41 -8.26 12.90
C GLU A 333 -22.23 -7.97 14.18
N LYS A 334 -21.87 -6.90 14.89
CA LYS A 334 -22.58 -6.41 16.10
C LYS A 334 -23.58 -5.30 15.79
N GLY A 335 -23.75 -4.94 14.51
CA GLY A 335 -24.62 -3.86 14.07
C GLY A 335 -24.08 -2.45 14.32
N VAL A 336 -22.80 -2.30 14.64
CA VAL A 336 -22.14 -1.01 14.85
C VAL A 336 -21.63 -0.47 13.52
N TRP A 337 -21.86 0.82 13.26
CA TRP A 337 -21.36 1.51 12.09
C TRP A 337 -19.86 1.78 12.21
N ILE A 338 -19.06 1.20 11.33
CA ILE A 338 -17.61 1.31 11.30
C ILE A 338 -17.10 1.87 9.97
N THR A 339 -15.83 2.30 9.97
CA THR A 339 -15.13 2.75 8.77
C THR A 339 -14.58 1.54 8.01
N PRO A 340 -15.04 1.27 6.76
CA PRO A 340 -14.48 0.22 5.94
C PRO A 340 -13.10 0.63 5.38
N ALA A 341 -12.21 -0.35 5.19
CA ALA A 341 -10.89 -0.10 4.58
C ALA A 341 -11.01 0.30 3.10
N PHE A 342 -11.95 -0.30 2.37
CA PHE A 342 -12.19 -0.08 0.94
C PHE A 342 -13.66 0.21 0.65
N PRO A 343 -13.95 0.84 -0.50
CA PRO A 343 -13.05 1.47 -1.46
C PRO A 343 -12.30 2.67 -0.87
N LYS A 344 -11.07 2.90 -1.30
CA LYS A 344 -10.39 4.17 -1.11
C LYS A 344 -11.08 5.21 -1.99
N LEU A 345 -11.29 6.42 -1.49
CA LEU A 345 -11.91 7.51 -2.24
C LEU A 345 -10.89 8.62 -2.47
N ILE A 346 -10.82 9.13 -3.69
CA ILE A 346 -10.02 10.30 -4.05
C ILE A 346 -10.95 11.36 -4.64
N TYR A 347 -10.91 12.55 -4.07
CA TYR A 347 -11.67 13.72 -4.50
C TYR A 347 -10.72 14.78 -5.07
N VAL A 348 -10.96 15.20 -6.31
CA VAL A 348 -10.16 16.25 -6.94
C VAL A 348 -10.65 17.62 -6.49
N LEU A 349 -9.73 18.42 -6.01
CA LEU A 349 -9.94 19.83 -5.69
C LEU A 349 -9.77 20.65 -6.96
N GLU A 350 -10.83 21.35 -7.35
CA GLU A 350 -10.96 22.11 -8.60
C GLU A 350 -11.35 23.57 -8.27
N GLU A 351 -11.12 24.48 -9.20
CA GLU A 351 -11.52 25.90 -9.02
C GLU A 351 -13.01 26.03 -8.71
N ASP A 352 -13.87 25.22 -9.40
CA ASP A 352 -15.32 25.25 -9.26
C ASP A 352 -15.86 24.60 -7.96
N ASN A 353 -14.98 23.97 -7.16
CA ASN A 353 -15.40 23.31 -5.93
C ASN A 353 -14.65 23.72 -4.68
N ILE A 354 -13.50 24.42 -4.79
CA ILE A 354 -12.66 24.79 -3.64
C ILE A 354 -12.96 26.20 -3.12
N THR A 355 -13.57 27.05 -3.93
CA THR A 355 -13.92 28.41 -3.57
C THR A 355 -15.32 28.45 -2.98
N GLU A 356 -15.47 29.13 -1.84
CA GLU A 356 -16.78 29.31 -1.20
C GLU A 356 -17.77 30.01 -2.16
N GLY A 357 -18.98 29.43 -2.27
CA GLY A 357 -20.01 29.92 -3.20
C GLY A 357 -19.85 29.41 -4.64
N SER A 358 -18.81 28.68 -4.98
CA SER A 358 -18.68 28.05 -6.29
C SER A 358 -19.72 26.96 -6.51
N LYS A 359 -19.92 26.57 -7.77
CA LYS A 359 -20.98 25.63 -8.21
C LYS A 359 -21.04 24.34 -7.41
N PHE A 360 -19.88 23.77 -7.09
CA PHE A 360 -19.76 22.49 -6.41
C PHE A 360 -19.13 22.56 -5.01
N TRP A 361 -19.08 23.76 -4.41
CA TRP A 361 -18.60 23.95 -3.04
C TRP A 361 -19.31 23.05 -2.02
N TYR A 362 -20.60 22.77 -2.22
CA TYR A 362 -21.36 21.87 -1.34
C TYR A 362 -20.80 20.45 -1.30
N LEU A 363 -20.26 19.94 -2.43
CA LEU A 363 -19.60 18.62 -2.47
C LEU A 363 -18.29 18.64 -1.68
N THR A 364 -17.52 19.71 -1.76
CA THR A 364 -16.27 19.87 -1.01
C THR A 364 -16.54 19.91 0.50
N LYS A 365 -17.60 20.61 0.92
CA LYS A 365 -18.04 20.58 2.33
C LYS A 365 -18.48 19.16 2.76
N LEU A 366 -19.15 18.43 1.90
CA LEU A 366 -19.54 17.05 2.16
C LEU A 366 -18.32 16.13 2.24
N ALA A 367 -17.34 16.31 1.33
CA ALA A 367 -16.07 15.57 1.36
C ALA A 367 -15.29 15.84 2.66
N ALA A 368 -15.23 17.10 3.12
CA ALA A 368 -14.61 17.46 4.40
C ALA A 368 -15.26 16.75 5.60
N ARG A 369 -16.60 16.69 5.65
CA ARG A 369 -17.34 15.93 6.67
C ARG A 369 -17.03 14.44 6.61
N CYS A 370 -16.95 13.89 5.40
CA CYS A 370 -16.60 12.49 5.18
C CYS A 370 -15.19 12.19 5.70
N THR A 371 -14.21 13.01 5.36
CA THR A 371 -12.83 12.88 5.84
C THR A 371 -12.76 12.96 7.36
N ALA A 372 -13.42 13.94 7.97
CA ALA A 372 -13.45 14.12 9.43
C ALA A 372 -13.99 12.88 10.16
N LYS A 373 -14.97 12.18 9.58
CA LYS A 373 -15.60 11.02 10.21
C LYS A 373 -15.01 9.69 9.79
N ARG A 374 -14.55 9.55 8.54
CA ARG A 374 -14.19 8.27 7.93
C ARG A 374 -12.80 8.23 7.29
N MET A 375 -11.95 9.23 7.52
CA MET A 375 -10.57 9.33 7.01
C MET A 375 -10.42 9.41 5.48
N VAL A 376 -11.49 9.37 4.73
CA VAL A 376 -11.54 9.53 3.27
C VAL A 376 -12.65 10.51 2.90
N PRO A 377 -12.56 11.15 1.73
CA PRO A 377 -11.60 10.97 0.64
C PRO A 377 -10.22 11.56 0.92
N ASP A 378 -9.23 11.12 0.11
CA ASP A 378 -7.97 11.82 -0.08
C ASP A 378 -8.15 12.89 -1.16
N TYR A 379 -7.20 13.83 -1.27
CA TYR A 379 -7.32 14.98 -2.12
C TYR A 379 -6.20 15.10 -3.13
N ILE A 380 -6.56 15.25 -4.41
CA ILE A 380 -5.65 15.64 -5.50
C ILE A 380 -5.96 17.06 -5.90
N SER A 381 -4.95 17.92 -5.98
CA SER A 381 -5.05 19.27 -6.52
C SER A 381 -4.98 19.24 -8.03
N GLU A 382 -6.06 19.65 -8.71
CA GLU A 382 -6.08 19.84 -10.16
C GLU A 382 -4.98 20.81 -10.61
N LYS A 383 -4.89 21.95 -9.93
CA LYS A 383 -3.91 23.01 -10.21
C LYS A 383 -2.47 22.49 -10.15
N LYS A 384 -2.11 21.82 -9.05
CA LYS A 384 -0.75 21.30 -8.85
C LYS A 384 -0.45 20.11 -9.75
N MET A 385 -1.40 19.25 -10.00
CA MET A 385 -1.20 18.12 -10.91
C MET A 385 -0.93 18.60 -12.33
N ARG A 386 -1.67 19.60 -12.82
CA ARG A 386 -1.41 20.23 -14.12
C ARG A 386 -0.01 20.84 -14.19
N GLU A 387 0.40 21.58 -13.14
CA GLU A 387 1.75 22.15 -13.06
C GLU A 387 2.88 21.10 -13.15
N LEU A 388 2.69 19.94 -12.54
CA LEU A 388 3.72 18.88 -12.44
C LEU A 388 3.71 17.90 -13.62
N LYS A 389 2.57 17.64 -14.23
CA LYS A 389 2.39 16.58 -15.24
C LYS A 389 2.27 17.09 -16.67
N LEU A 390 1.95 18.37 -16.89
CA LEU A 390 1.95 18.97 -18.22
C LEU A 390 3.37 19.32 -18.66
N SER A 391 3.68 19.07 -19.91
CA SER A 391 4.90 19.57 -20.54
C SER A 391 4.81 21.10 -20.71
N LYS A 392 5.95 21.78 -20.62
CA LYS A 392 6.00 23.23 -20.82
C LYS A 392 5.49 23.59 -22.23
N GLY A 393 4.45 24.40 -22.28
CA GLY A 393 3.83 24.88 -23.54
C GLY A 393 2.59 24.07 -23.96
N GLU A 394 2.21 23.01 -23.27
CA GLU A 394 0.95 22.33 -23.51
C GLU A 394 -0.23 23.09 -22.89
N MET A 395 -1.34 23.15 -23.60
CA MET A 395 -2.57 23.73 -23.09
C MET A 395 -3.31 22.72 -22.19
N PRO A 396 -3.86 23.14 -21.02
CA PRO A 396 -4.71 22.27 -20.23
C PRO A 396 -5.89 21.72 -21.05
N GLY A 397 -6.11 20.43 -20.97
CA GLY A 397 -7.18 19.72 -21.67
C GLY A 397 -7.90 18.72 -20.78
N HIS A 398 -8.92 18.08 -21.34
CA HIS A 398 -9.56 16.95 -20.65
C HIS A 398 -8.58 15.78 -20.53
N GLY A 399 -8.46 15.21 -19.33
CA GLY A 399 -7.59 14.07 -19.05
C GLY A 399 -6.19 14.39 -18.59
N ASP A 400 -5.85 15.68 -18.39
CA ASP A 400 -4.54 16.10 -17.83
C ASP A 400 -4.42 15.74 -16.35
N VAL A 401 -5.56 15.64 -15.67
CA VAL A 401 -5.65 15.19 -14.28
C VAL A 401 -6.19 13.78 -14.25
N TYR A 402 -5.46 12.89 -13.62
CA TYR A 402 -5.78 11.47 -13.54
C TYR A 402 -5.45 10.91 -12.16
N THR A 403 -6.04 9.77 -11.83
CA THR A 403 -5.85 9.15 -10.53
C THR A 403 -4.55 8.35 -10.45
N CYS A 404 -4.10 8.10 -9.22
CA CYS A 404 -3.14 7.03 -8.97
C CYS A 404 -3.79 5.66 -9.13
N MET A 405 -2.95 4.66 -9.36
CA MET A 405 -3.30 3.24 -9.28
C MET A 405 -3.19 2.80 -7.82
N GLY A 406 -4.25 2.25 -7.25
CA GLY A 406 -4.25 1.82 -5.85
C GLY A 406 -3.97 2.97 -4.88
N CYS A 407 -2.88 2.90 -4.11
CA CYS A 407 -2.58 3.89 -3.06
C CYS A 407 -2.08 5.21 -3.59
N ARG A 408 -0.98 5.20 -4.36
CA ARG A 408 -0.27 6.41 -4.80
C ARG A 408 0.61 6.23 -6.04
N SER A 409 0.54 5.10 -6.74
CA SER A 409 1.33 4.86 -7.95
C SER A 409 0.75 5.63 -9.13
N PHE A 410 1.48 6.60 -9.66
CA PHE A 410 1.07 7.36 -10.83
C PHE A 410 1.77 6.86 -12.08
N LEU A 411 1.00 6.77 -13.16
CA LEU A 411 1.55 6.58 -14.50
C LEU A 411 2.37 7.80 -14.92
N THR A 412 3.39 7.57 -15.74
CA THR A 412 4.04 8.65 -16.47
C THR A 412 3.05 9.29 -17.45
N PRO A 413 3.19 10.59 -17.77
CA PRO A 413 2.39 11.23 -18.81
C PRO A 413 2.38 10.41 -20.10
N ASP A 414 1.24 10.37 -20.79
CA ASP A 414 1.09 9.59 -22.01
C ASP A 414 1.97 10.16 -23.12
N ARG A 415 2.72 9.28 -23.80
CA ARG A 415 3.52 9.59 -24.98
C ARG A 415 2.80 9.16 -26.25
N SER A 416 1.52 9.48 -26.37
CA SER A 416 0.58 8.96 -27.37
C SER A 416 0.87 9.31 -28.83
N GLY A 417 2.04 9.83 -29.16
CA GLY A 417 2.47 10.02 -30.56
C GLY A 417 3.14 8.80 -31.21
N THR A 418 3.30 7.69 -30.49
CA THR A 418 4.18 6.58 -30.90
C THR A 418 3.52 5.47 -31.72
N GLY A 419 2.22 5.55 -32.00
CA GLY A 419 1.54 4.67 -32.97
C GLY A 419 1.28 3.22 -32.54
N TRP A 420 1.66 2.79 -31.34
CA TRP A 420 1.47 1.42 -30.86
C TRP A 420 0.58 1.29 -29.61
N ASN A 421 -0.17 2.32 -29.36
CA ASN A 421 -1.21 2.33 -28.36
C ASN A 421 -2.41 1.48 -28.82
N ASN A 422 -2.50 0.23 -28.36
CA ASN A 422 -3.62 -0.66 -28.66
C ASN A 422 -4.96 -0.19 -28.14
N VAL A 423 -4.94 0.77 -27.28
CA VAL A 423 -6.13 1.42 -26.74
C VAL A 423 -6.82 2.30 -27.79
N ALA A 424 -6.18 2.52 -28.94
CA ALA A 424 -6.82 3.16 -30.10
C ALA A 424 -8.12 2.46 -30.55
N ASN A 425 -8.29 1.18 -30.24
CA ASN A 425 -9.51 0.43 -30.52
C ASN A 425 -10.58 0.56 -29.42
N ALA A 426 -10.28 1.19 -28.29
CA ALA A 426 -11.27 1.44 -27.26
C ALA A 426 -12.25 2.53 -27.68
N GLY A 427 -13.53 2.36 -27.33
CA GLY A 427 -14.59 3.30 -27.72
C GLY A 427 -14.40 4.71 -27.17
N ASN A 428 -13.59 4.88 -26.14
CA ASN A 428 -13.25 6.17 -25.53
C ASN A 428 -11.88 6.72 -25.95
N TYR A 429 -11.22 6.12 -26.94
CA TYR A 429 -9.97 6.65 -27.47
C TYR A 429 -10.21 7.88 -28.33
N GLU A 430 -9.52 8.96 -28.01
CA GLU A 430 -9.52 10.20 -28.77
C GLU A 430 -8.09 10.51 -29.26
N PRO A 431 -7.82 10.50 -30.57
CA PRO A 431 -6.49 10.81 -31.10
C PRO A 431 -6.01 12.21 -30.64
N GLY A 432 -4.75 12.28 -30.18
CA GLY A 432 -4.13 13.52 -29.73
C GLY A 432 -4.48 13.92 -28.29
N LYS A 433 -5.30 13.16 -27.56
CA LYS A 433 -5.52 13.36 -26.13
C LYS A 433 -4.77 12.33 -25.31
N PRO A 434 -4.17 12.71 -24.17
CA PRO A 434 -3.51 11.79 -23.27
C PRO A 434 -4.46 10.70 -22.79
N LYS A 435 -3.97 9.47 -22.70
CA LYS A 435 -4.73 8.34 -22.20
C LYS A 435 -4.06 7.72 -20.99
N TYR A 436 -4.84 7.55 -19.92
CA TYR A 436 -4.39 6.96 -18.67
C TYR A 436 -5.13 5.67 -18.35
N TYR A 437 -6.46 5.62 -18.51
CA TYR A 437 -7.25 4.41 -18.31
C TYR A 437 -6.90 3.31 -19.32
N GLY A 438 -6.74 2.09 -18.83
CA GLY A 438 -6.24 0.97 -19.59
C GLY A 438 -4.72 0.83 -19.54
N ARG A 439 -4.02 1.62 -18.73
CA ARG A 439 -2.58 1.54 -18.52
C ARG A 439 -2.27 0.96 -17.13
N PHE A 440 -1.03 0.51 -16.90
CA PHE A 440 -0.69 -0.26 -15.70
C PHE A 440 0.78 -0.06 -15.26
N ASN A 441 1.09 -0.55 -14.05
CA ASN A 441 2.44 -0.63 -13.51
C ASN A 441 2.93 -2.08 -13.51
N GLN A 442 4.14 -2.33 -14.00
CA GLN A 442 4.73 -3.66 -14.13
C GLN A 442 5.21 -4.23 -12.78
N GLY A 443 5.64 -3.37 -11.86
CA GLY A 443 6.15 -3.76 -10.56
C GLY A 443 7.06 -2.73 -9.91
N VAL A 444 7.51 -3.04 -8.70
CA VAL A 444 8.25 -2.12 -7.84
C VAL A 444 9.47 -2.82 -7.22
N VAL A 445 10.56 -2.08 -7.09
CA VAL A 445 11.73 -2.42 -6.25
C VAL A 445 12.11 -1.19 -5.46
N THR A 446 12.34 -1.30 -4.15
CA THR A 446 12.65 -0.18 -3.26
C THR A 446 14.09 -0.24 -2.79
N ILE A 447 14.81 0.87 -2.91
CA ILE A 447 16.15 1.07 -2.35
C ILE A 447 16.07 1.51 -0.89
N ASN A 448 16.96 0.97 -0.05
CA ASN A 448 17.13 1.41 1.33
C ASN A 448 18.21 2.49 1.40
N LEU A 449 17.81 3.76 1.48
CA LEU A 449 18.75 4.88 1.54
C LEU A 449 19.58 4.90 2.83
N VAL A 450 19.02 4.36 3.92
CA VAL A 450 19.72 4.27 5.21
C VAL A 450 20.91 3.30 5.10
N ASP A 451 20.73 2.19 4.36
CA ASP A 451 21.84 1.25 4.08
C ASP A 451 22.98 1.92 3.32
N VAL A 452 22.66 2.74 2.32
CA VAL A 452 23.67 3.51 1.56
C VAL A 452 24.47 4.41 2.48
N ALA A 453 23.79 5.16 3.34
CA ALA A 453 24.40 6.10 4.28
C ALA A 453 25.31 5.36 5.29
N LEU A 454 24.79 4.34 5.96
CA LEU A 454 25.56 3.58 6.97
C LEU A 454 26.75 2.83 6.36
N SER A 455 26.59 2.27 5.16
CA SER A 455 27.68 1.57 4.44
C SER A 455 28.80 2.52 4.03
N SER A 456 28.52 3.81 3.85
CA SER A 456 29.54 4.83 3.52
C SER A 456 30.38 5.25 4.72
N ASN A 457 29.97 4.91 5.95
CA ASN A 457 30.58 5.40 7.20
C ASN A 457 30.68 6.95 7.25
N GLY A 458 29.71 7.66 6.65
CA GLY A 458 29.67 9.12 6.62
C GLY A 458 30.61 9.79 5.59
N ALA A 459 31.33 9.02 4.79
CA ALA A 459 32.20 9.54 3.75
C ALA A 459 31.40 9.82 2.46
N LEU A 460 31.36 11.09 2.04
CA LEU A 460 30.51 11.54 0.92
C LEU A 460 30.87 10.88 -0.41
N ASP A 461 32.17 10.74 -0.74
CA ASP A 461 32.60 10.09 -1.99
C ASP A 461 32.20 8.61 -2.01
N LYS A 462 32.31 7.92 -0.87
CA LYS A 462 31.85 6.54 -0.73
C LYS A 462 30.32 6.44 -0.82
N PHE A 463 29.60 7.42 -0.28
CA PHE A 463 28.16 7.47 -0.34
C PHE A 463 27.66 7.41 -1.79
N TRP A 464 28.11 8.31 -2.64
CA TRP A 464 27.69 8.35 -4.05
C TRP A 464 28.06 7.08 -4.82
N LYS A 465 29.26 6.54 -4.58
CA LYS A 465 29.70 5.29 -5.20
C LYS A 465 28.80 4.11 -4.80
N ILE A 466 28.56 3.94 -3.50
CA ILE A 466 27.68 2.88 -2.98
C ILE A 466 26.25 3.09 -3.49
N PHE A 467 25.79 4.34 -3.57
CA PHE A 467 24.48 4.66 -4.08
C PHE A 467 24.31 4.19 -5.53
N ASP A 468 25.28 4.46 -6.41
CA ASP A 468 25.28 3.97 -7.79
C ASP A 468 25.28 2.43 -7.85
N GLU A 469 26.07 1.76 -7.01
CA GLU A 469 26.08 0.29 -6.92
C GLU A 469 24.69 -0.26 -6.50
N ARG A 470 24.00 0.39 -5.56
CA ARG A 470 22.65 -0.01 -5.12
C ARG A 470 21.58 0.29 -6.18
N LEU A 471 21.70 1.39 -6.90
CA LEU A 471 20.84 1.71 -8.04
C LEU A 471 20.97 0.69 -9.16
N GLU A 472 22.18 0.21 -9.44
CA GLU A 472 22.41 -0.85 -10.42
C GLU A 472 21.71 -2.17 -10.00
N LEU A 473 21.76 -2.53 -8.71
CA LEU A 473 21.01 -3.68 -8.18
C LEU A 473 19.49 -3.49 -8.36
N CYS A 474 18.98 -2.28 -8.11
CA CYS A 474 17.57 -1.97 -8.34
C CYS A 474 17.20 -2.08 -9.81
N TYR A 475 18.04 -1.58 -10.73
CA TYR A 475 17.83 -1.72 -12.17
C TYR A 475 17.72 -3.18 -12.60
N LYS A 476 18.69 -4.02 -12.20
CA LYS A 476 18.68 -5.45 -12.48
C LYS A 476 17.42 -6.14 -11.93
N ALA A 477 17.03 -5.79 -10.72
CA ALA A 477 15.83 -6.34 -10.09
C ALA A 477 14.53 -5.90 -10.81
N LEU A 478 14.44 -4.64 -11.25
CA LEU A 478 13.34 -4.13 -12.04
C LEU A 478 13.27 -4.80 -13.42
N MET A 479 14.44 -5.02 -14.06
CA MET A 479 14.51 -5.76 -15.32
C MET A 479 14.08 -7.23 -15.15
N CYS A 480 14.32 -7.87 -14.00
CA CYS A 480 13.75 -9.19 -13.72
C CYS A 480 12.22 -9.16 -13.74
N ARG A 481 11.58 -8.12 -13.17
CA ARG A 481 10.13 -7.96 -13.22
C ARG A 481 9.63 -7.76 -14.65
N HIS A 482 10.25 -6.86 -15.39
CA HIS A 482 9.92 -6.62 -16.79
C HIS A 482 10.02 -7.91 -17.64
N ASN A 483 11.15 -8.61 -17.52
CA ASN A 483 11.39 -9.85 -18.25
C ASN A 483 10.43 -10.98 -17.86
N ARG A 484 9.90 -10.97 -16.62
CA ARG A 484 8.90 -11.94 -16.19
C ARG A 484 7.56 -11.76 -16.90
N LEU A 485 7.19 -10.53 -17.24
CA LEU A 485 5.97 -10.23 -17.99
C LEU A 485 6.13 -10.44 -19.49
N LYS A 486 7.34 -10.30 -20.00
CA LYS A 486 7.63 -10.44 -21.42
C LYS A 486 7.28 -11.85 -21.92
N GLY A 487 6.61 -11.93 -23.06
CA GLY A 487 6.13 -13.19 -23.63
C GLY A 487 4.83 -13.74 -23.01
N THR A 488 4.25 -13.04 -22.03
CA THR A 488 2.95 -13.42 -21.48
C THR A 488 1.87 -13.33 -22.55
N LEU A 489 1.11 -14.39 -22.72
CA LEU A 489 -0.01 -14.41 -23.65
C LEU A 489 -1.25 -13.76 -23.03
N SER A 490 -2.05 -13.11 -23.86
CA SER A 490 -3.30 -12.45 -23.44
C SER A 490 -4.28 -13.41 -22.74
N ASP A 491 -4.11 -14.70 -22.94
CA ASP A 491 -4.89 -15.77 -22.29
C ASP A 491 -4.61 -15.92 -20.79
N ALA A 492 -3.49 -15.40 -20.29
CA ALA A 492 -3.14 -15.48 -18.87
C ALA A 492 -4.15 -14.73 -17.97
N ALA A 493 -4.69 -13.60 -18.45
CA ALA A 493 -5.72 -12.83 -17.79
C ALA A 493 -6.65 -12.17 -18.81
N PRO A 494 -7.61 -12.91 -19.38
CA PRO A 494 -8.43 -12.42 -20.51
C PRO A 494 -9.17 -11.12 -20.19
N ILE A 495 -9.68 -10.95 -18.97
CA ILE A 495 -10.38 -9.71 -18.59
C ILE A 495 -9.50 -8.47 -18.69
N LEU A 496 -8.20 -8.62 -18.40
CA LEU A 496 -7.22 -7.54 -18.49
C LEU A 496 -6.82 -7.25 -19.95
N TRP A 497 -6.44 -8.31 -20.67
CA TRP A 497 -5.73 -8.18 -21.93
C TRP A 497 -6.61 -8.27 -23.18
N GLN A 498 -7.74 -9.01 -23.11
CA GLN A 498 -8.63 -9.26 -24.25
C GLN A 498 -9.94 -8.50 -24.16
N TYR A 499 -10.47 -8.23 -22.95
CA TYR A 499 -11.85 -7.78 -22.76
C TYR A 499 -12.00 -6.38 -22.17
N GLY A 500 -10.99 -5.55 -22.31
CA GLY A 500 -11.10 -4.09 -22.22
C GLY A 500 -10.61 -3.46 -20.95
N ALA A 501 -10.27 -4.21 -19.89
CA ALA A 501 -9.78 -3.57 -18.66
C ALA A 501 -8.48 -2.80 -18.88
N LEU A 502 -7.52 -3.39 -19.61
CA LEU A 502 -6.26 -2.76 -19.99
C LEU A 502 -6.06 -2.70 -21.51
N ALA A 503 -6.53 -3.70 -22.24
CA ALA A 503 -6.38 -3.77 -23.68
C ALA A 503 -7.48 -4.64 -24.30
N ARG A 504 -7.50 -4.69 -25.64
CA ARG A 504 -8.33 -5.59 -26.46
C ARG A 504 -7.44 -6.34 -27.44
N LEU A 505 -6.49 -7.11 -26.90
CA LEU A 505 -5.61 -7.98 -27.68
C LEU A 505 -6.39 -9.19 -28.19
N LYS A 506 -5.90 -9.78 -29.28
CA LYS A 506 -6.42 -11.05 -29.77
C LYS A 506 -6.02 -12.19 -28.82
N LYS A 507 -6.80 -13.24 -28.79
CA LYS A 507 -6.46 -14.48 -28.08
C LYS A 507 -5.11 -15.02 -28.57
N GLY A 508 -4.22 -15.39 -27.62
CA GLY A 508 -2.87 -15.86 -27.90
C GLY A 508 -1.87 -14.78 -28.31
N GLU A 509 -2.25 -13.51 -28.31
CA GLU A 509 -1.35 -12.40 -28.60
C GLU A 509 -0.49 -12.07 -27.37
N PRO A 510 0.87 -11.92 -27.52
CA PRO A 510 1.72 -11.49 -26.43
C PRO A 510 1.44 -10.04 -25.99
N ILE A 511 1.60 -9.76 -24.70
CA ILE A 511 1.41 -8.41 -24.15
C ILE A 511 2.63 -7.50 -24.33
N ASP A 512 3.69 -7.98 -24.96
CA ASP A 512 5.01 -7.32 -25.01
C ASP A 512 4.95 -5.86 -25.44
N LYS A 513 4.12 -5.54 -26.44
CA LYS A 513 3.96 -4.16 -26.91
C LYS A 513 3.39 -3.20 -25.87
N LEU A 514 2.78 -3.71 -24.79
CA LEU A 514 2.26 -2.92 -23.68
C LEU A 514 3.31 -2.65 -22.61
N LEU A 515 4.51 -3.24 -22.72
CA LEU A 515 5.59 -3.10 -21.75
C LEU A 515 6.55 -1.96 -22.06
N TYR A 516 6.45 -1.34 -23.23
CA TYR A 516 7.36 -0.32 -23.76
C TYR A 516 6.63 0.98 -24.11
N GLY A 517 7.40 2.03 -24.47
CA GLY A 517 6.91 3.28 -25.05
C GLY A 517 6.01 4.10 -24.14
N GLY A 518 6.02 3.84 -22.84
CA GLY A 518 5.20 4.55 -21.87
C GLY A 518 3.78 4.02 -21.72
N TYR A 519 3.41 2.91 -22.37
CA TYR A 519 2.09 2.30 -22.14
C TYR A 519 1.95 1.84 -20.69
N SER A 520 2.99 1.26 -20.14
CA SER A 520 3.10 0.91 -18.73
C SER A 520 4.32 1.55 -18.08
N THR A 521 4.32 1.61 -16.76
CA THR A 521 5.43 2.10 -15.95
C THR A 521 6.07 0.97 -15.16
N ILE A 522 7.31 1.18 -14.72
CA ILE A 522 7.97 0.34 -13.72
C ILE A 522 8.64 1.26 -12.70
N SER A 523 8.55 0.92 -11.41
CA SER A 523 8.81 1.90 -10.37
C SER A 523 10.03 1.59 -9.53
N LEU A 524 10.95 2.56 -9.43
CA LEU A 524 11.99 2.61 -8.42
C LEU A 524 11.42 3.25 -7.15
N GLY A 525 11.24 2.48 -6.09
CA GLY A 525 10.86 2.97 -4.78
C GLY A 525 12.07 3.36 -3.93
N TYR A 526 11.84 4.13 -2.87
CA TYR A 526 12.87 4.52 -1.90
C TYR A 526 12.30 4.65 -0.49
N ALA A 527 13.17 4.44 0.50
CA ALA A 527 12.83 4.50 1.91
C ALA A 527 13.94 5.13 2.74
N GLY A 528 13.58 5.83 3.83
CA GLY A 528 14.54 6.30 4.82
C GLY A 528 15.34 7.53 4.40
N LEU A 529 14.75 8.45 3.64
CA LEU A 529 15.43 9.69 3.26
C LEU A 529 15.83 10.53 4.50
N TYR A 530 14.94 10.61 5.51
CA TYR A 530 15.23 11.31 6.76
C TYR A 530 16.46 10.75 7.48
N GLU A 531 16.48 9.44 7.73
CA GLU A 531 17.58 8.79 8.44
C GLU A 531 18.88 8.86 7.64
N CYS A 532 18.82 8.72 6.32
CA CYS A 532 19.95 8.87 5.42
C CYS A 532 20.60 10.25 5.55
N VAL A 533 19.81 11.31 5.39
CA VAL A 533 20.28 12.70 5.48
C VAL A 533 20.80 13.01 6.87
N LYS A 534 20.11 12.55 7.92
CA LYS A 534 20.50 12.76 9.30
C LYS A 534 21.86 12.11 9.62
N TYR A 535 22.08 10.89 9.14
CA TYR A 535 23.36 10.21 9.35
C TYR A 535 24.51 10.92 8.62
N MET A 536 24.28 11.38 7.39
CA MET A 536 25.32 12.03 6.57
C MET A 536 25.62 13.46 6.99
N THR A 537 24.63 14.21 7.51
CA THR A 537 24.75 15.65 7.79
C THR A 537 24.66 15.99 9.28
N GLY A 538 24.22 15.07 10.12
CA GLY A 538 23.90 15.30 11.53
C GLY A 538 22.58 16.03 11.77
N LYS A 539 21.79 16.33 10.73
CA LYS A 539 20.57 17.13 10.77
C LYS A 539 19.39 16.47 10.06
N SER A 540 18.17 16.78 10.49
CA SER A 540 16.97 16.41 9.74
C SER A 540 17.01 16.99 8.33
N HIS A 541 16.39 16.33 7.36
CA HIS A 541 16.26 16.85 6.00
C HIS A 541 15.37 18.10 5.93
N THR A 542 14.65 18.42 7.00
CA THR A 542 13.89 19.69 7.16
C THR A 542 14.79 20.89 7.49
N ASP A 543 16.01 20.64 8.01
CA ASP A 543 16.96 21.73 8.26
C ASP A 543 17.41 22.34 6.93
N PRO A 544 17.33 23.69 6.77
CA PRO A 544 17.72 24.35 5.52
C PRO A 544 19.14 24.04 5.03
N ALA A 545 20.05 23.68 5.93
CA ALA A 545 21.41 23.28 5.57
C ALA A 545 21.51 21.85 5.04
N ALA A 546 20.56 20.98 5.38
CA ALA A 546 20.50 19.58 4.95
C ALA A 546 19.54 19.32 3.80
N THR A 547 18.52 20.15 3.61
CA THR A 547 17.53 20.03 2.53
C THR A 547 18.16 19.89 1.13
N PRO A 548 19.19 20.67 0.75
CA PRO A 548 19.84 20.52 -0.56
C PRO A 548 20.38 19.11 -0.81
N PHE A 549 20.99 18.48 0.18
CA PHE A 549 21.50 17.11 0.07
C PHE A 549 20.36 16.12 -0.13
N ALA A 550 19.21 16.30 0.56
CA ALA A 550 18.03 15.46 0.34
C ALA A 550 17.51 15.59 -1.11
N LEU A 551 17.47 16.81 -1.65
CA LEU A 551 17.05 17.05 -3.04
C LEU A 551 18.04 16.47 -4.05
N ASP A 552 19.34 16.54 -3.79
CA ASP A 552 20.36 15.92 -4.63
C ASP A 552 20.20 14.39 -4.69
N ILE A 553 19.89 13.73 -3.56
CA ILE A 553 19.59 12.30 -3.52
C ILE A 553 18.39 11.98 -4.41
N MET A 554 17.31 12.76 -4.31
CA MET A 554 16.11 12.57 -5.13
C MET A 554 16.38 12.79 -6.62
N GLN A 555 17.14 13.82 -6.95
CA GLN A 555 17.51 14.12 -8.34
C GLN A 555 18.38 13.01 -8.91
N HIS A 556 19.33 12.48 -8.16
CA HIS A 556 20.20 11.39 -8.58
C HIS A 556 19.42 10.13 -8.95
N MET A 557 18.39 9.77 -8.18
CA MET A 557 17.48 8.66 -8.51
C MET A 557 16.66 8.94 -9.77
N ASN A 558 16.16 10.17 -9.95
CA ASN A 558 15.44 10.56 -11.17
C ASN A 558 16.32 10.48 -12.40
N ASP A 559 17.58 10.92 -12.28
CA ASP A 559 18.56 10.84 -13.38
C ASP A 559 18.87 9.39 -13.76
N ALA A 560 18.93 8.48 -12.78
CA ALA A 560 19.07 7.05 -13.03
C ALA A 560 17.83 6.51 -13.80
N CYS A 561 16.61 6.81 -13.35
CA CYS A 561 15.39 6.41 -14.04
C CYS A 561 15.36 6.94 -15.49
N LYS A 562 15.79 8.18 -15.70
CA LYS A 562 15.86 8.78 -17.04
C LYS A 562 16.85 8.05 -17.94
N ARG A 563 18.06 7.77 -17.46
CA ARG A 563 19.06 6.99 -18.22
C ARG A 563 18.55 5.61 -18.60
N TRP A 564 17.90 4.91 -17.67
CA TRP A 564 17.34 3.57 -17.93
C TRP A 564 16.21 3.62 -18.97
N LYS A 565 15.34 4.62 -18.87
CA LYS A 565 14.26 4.85 -19.85
C LYS A 565 14.81 5.12 -21.26
N GLU A 566 15.79 6.00 -21.39
CA GLU A 566 16.45 6.32 -22.67
C GLU A 566 17.13 5.09 -23.30
N ALA A 567 17.71 4.22 -22.47
CA ALA A 567 18.41 3.03 -22.94
C ALA A 567 17.48 1.87 -23.33
N THR A 568 16.24 1.81 -22.79
CA THR A 568 15.39 0.61 -22.91
C THR A 568 14.01 0.86 -23.48
N ASP A 569 13.57 2.13 -23.61
CA ASP A 569 12.19 2.53 -23.91
C ASP A 569 11.13 2.02 -22.92
N ILE A 570 11.57 1.68 -21.69
CA ILE A 570 10.69 1.30 -20.57
C ILE A 570 10.55 2.51 -19.65
N ASP A 571 9.32 2.84 -19.25
CA ASP A 571 9.05 4.01 -18.41
C ASP A 571 9.36 3.76 -16.93
N PHE A 572 10.66 3.80 -16.59
CA PHE A 572 11.11 3.87 -15.20
C PHE A 572 10.69 5.18 -14.55
N SER A 573 10.21 5.11 -13.33
CA SER A 573 9.74 6.29 -12.60
C SER A 573 10.04 6.18 -11.10
N LEU A 574 10.48 7.28 -10.50
CA LEU A 574 10.75 7.34 -9.06
C LEU A 574 9.44 7.40 -8.29
N TYR A 575 9.31 6.55 -7.29
CA TYR A 575 8.07 6.27 -6.58
C TYR A 575 8.24 6.34 -5.06
N GLY A 576 7.51 7.20 -4.40
CA GLY A 576 7.36 7.22 -2.94
C GLY A 576 6.54 6.02 -2.47
N THR A 577 7.14 4.85 -2.48
CA THR A 577 6.50 3.54 -2.30
C THR A 577 5.73 3.46 -0.98
N PRO A 578 4.51 2.89 -0.95
CA PRO A 578 3.90 2.45 0.29
C PRO A 578 4.71 1.28 0.86
N LEU A 579 5.17 1.43 2.09
CA LEU A 579 6.03 0.47 2.77
C LEU A 579 5.31 -0.10 3.99
N GLU A 580 4.46 -1.11 3.79
CA GLU A 580 3.67 -1.72 4.87
C GLU A 580 4.55 -2.37 5.94
N SER A 581 5.07 -3.55 5.63
CA SER A 581 6.01 -4.29 6.49
C SER A 581 7.48 -3.97 6.19
N THR A 582 7.76 -3.34 5.06
CA THR A 582 9.13 -3.10 4.59
C THR A 582 9.91 -2.13 5.47
N THR A 583 9.27 -1.12 6.06
CA THR A 583 9.92 -0.21 7.01
C THR A 583 10.42 -0.96 8.26
N TYR A 584 9.65 -1.91 8.75
CA TYR A 584 10.02 -2.80 9.84
C TYR A 584 11.13 -3.77 9.44
N LYS A 585 11.00 -4.43 8.27
CA LYS A 585 12.04 -5.31 7.72
C LYS A 585 13.37 -4.57 7.58
N PHE A 586 13.37 -3.39 6.97
CA PHE A 586 14.58 -2.59 6.79
C PHE A 586 15.21 -2.19 8.12
N ALA A 587 14.41 -1.75 9.09
CA ALA A 587 14.92 -1.44 10.43
C ALA A 587 15.62 -2.65 11.07
N LYS A 588 15.04 -3.84 10.98
CA LYS A 588 15.64 -5.08 11.51
C LYS A 588 16.92 -5.47 10.79
N CYS A 589 16.96 -5.37 9.47
CA CYS A 589 18.16 -5.64 8.69
C CYS A 589 19.29 -4.65 9.03
N LEU A 590 18.97 -3.36 9.17
CA LEU A 590 19.94 -2.34 9.56
C LEU A 590 20.50 -2.59 10.96
N GLN A 591 19.62 -2.89 11.94
CA GLN A 591 20.03 -3.23 13.31
C GLN A 591 20.94 -4.46 13.35
N LYS A 592 20.64 -5.47 12.55
CA LYS A 592 21.46 -6.69 12.45
C LYS A 592 22.85 -6.41 11.87
N ARG A 593 22.95 -5.54 10.87
CA ARG A 593 24.20 -5.28 10.13
C ARG A 593 25.06 -4.20 10.77
N PHE A 594 24.45 -3.16 11.32
CA PHE A 594 25.15 -1.97 11.81
C PHE A 594 24.98 -1.72 13.30
N GLY A 595 24.14 -2.52 14.00
CA GLY A 595 23.79 -2.29 15.40
C GLY A 595 22.80 -1.15 15.59
N ILE A 596 22.68 -0.70 16.85
CA ILE A 596 21.85 0.44 17.20
C ILE A 596 22.68 1.72 17.05
N VAL A 597 22.26 2.56 16.12
CA VAL A 597 22.79 3.91 15.92
C VAL A 597 21.69 4.89 16.35
N GLU A 598 21.96 5.70 17.38
CA GLU A 598 20.99 6.62 17.97
C GLU A 598 20.41 7.60 16.94
N GLY A 599 19.09 7.68 16.92
CA GLY A 599 18.33 8.52 15.99
C GLY A 599 18.31 8.05 14.53
N ILE A 600 18.89 6.87 14.22
CA ILE A 600 18.95 6.28 12.89
C ILE A 600 18.35 4.87 12.86
N THR A 601 18.87 3.94 13.68
CA THR A 601 18.42 2.54 13.74
C THR A 601 17.83 2.13 15.08
N ASP A 602 17.59 3.06 15.98
CA ASP A 602 17.09 2.85 17.33
C ASP A 602 15.57 2.60 17.41
N LYS A 603 14.86 2.78 16.30
CA LYS A 603 13.43 2.47 16.16
C LYS A 603 13.22 1.14 15.42
N ASN A 604 12.04 0.54 15.61
CA ASN A 604 11.63 -0.66 14.88
C ASN A 604 11.07 -0.37 13.49
N TYR A 605 11.25 0.83 13.01
CA TYR A 605 10.85 1.30 11.68
C TYR A 605 11.85 2.32 11.17
N ILE A 606 11.88 2.54 9.86
CA ILE A 606 12.49 3.69 9.21
C ILE A 606 11.41 4.53 8.57
N THR A 607 11.72 5.78 8.26
CA THR A 607 10.77 6.70 7.64
C THR A 607 10.38 6.23 6.24
N ASN A 608 9.08 6.27 5.95
CA ASN A 608 8.56 5.96 4.63
C ASN A 608 8.96 7.08 3.65
N SER A 609 9.57 6.70 2.53
CA SER A 609 9.97 7.60 1.43
C SER A 609 10.62 8.91 1.90
N TYR A 610 10.05 10.06 1.54
CA TYR A 610 10.54 11.42 1.84
C TYR A 610 9.92 12.07 3.07
N HIS A 611 8.97 11.42 3.73
CA HIS A 611 8.19 12.08 4.79
C HIS A 611 9.07 12.66 5.89
N ILE A 612 8.58 13.75 6.48
CA ILE A 612 9.12 14.28 7.72
C ILE A 612 8.95 13.18 8.79
N HIS A 613 9.97 13.00 9.62
CA HIS A 613 9.93 11.97 10.66
C HIS A 613 8.72 12.17 11.59
N VAL A 614 8.04 11.09 11.90
CA VAL A 614 6.74 11.11 12.62
C VAL A 614 6.80 11.78 14.00
N THR A 615 7.99 11.87 14.60
CA THR A 615 8.21 12.53 15.90
C THR A 615 8.57 14.01 15.78
N GLU A 616 8.76 14.53 14.56
CA GLU A 616 9.15 15.92 14.36
C GLU A 616 7.95 16.85 14.46
N HIS A 617 8.02 17.81 15.37
CA HIS A 617 6.96 18.79 15.57
C HIS A 617 6.96 19.84 14.47
N ILE A 618 5.94 19.81 13.64
CA ILE A 618 5.71 20.73 12.53
C ILE A 618 4.21 20.91 12.35
N ASN A 619 3.75 22.10 11.96
CA ASN A 619 2.34 22.29 11.65
C ASN A 619 1.99 21.74 10.25
N ALA A 620 0.70 21.50 10.00
CA ALA A 620 0.20 20.92 8.77
C ALA A 620 0.63 21.69 7.50
N PHE A 621 0.58 23.01 7.55
CA PHE A 621 0.86 23.85 6.39
C PHE A 621 2.35 23.84 6.02
N ASP A 622 3.22 23.99 7.00
CA ASP A 622 4.67 23.92 6.81
C ASP A 622 5.11 22.52 6.35
N LYS A 623 4.49 21.46 6.92
CA LYS A 623 4.73 20.08 6.49
C LYS A 623 4.37 19.87 5.03
N LEU A 624 3.17 20.26 4.61
CA LEU A 624 2.71 20.09 3.24
C LEU A 624 3.54 20.93 2.26
N ALA A 625 3.88 22.16 2.63
CA ALA A 625 4.73 23.03 1.82
C ALA A 625 6.14 22.42 1.65
N PHE A 626 6.74 21.91 2.73
CA PHE A 626 8.04 21.28 2.67
C PHE A 626 8.02 20.00 1.81
N GLU A 627 7.04 19.12 2.02
CA GLU A 627 6.95 17.84 1.32
C GLU A 627 6.57 17.99 -0.17
N SER A 628 5.96 19.10 -0.57
CA SER A 628 5.54 19.34 -1.96
C SER A 628 6.70 19.26 -2.97
N GLN A 629 7.90 19.72 -2.59
CA GLN A 629 9.10 19.65 -3.43
C GLN A 629 9.55 18.22 -3.69
N PHE A 630 9.34 17.31 -2.75
CA PHE A 630 9.67 15.89 -2.90
C PHE A 630 8.62 15.13 -3.71
N GLN A 631 7.35 15.55 -3.65
CA GLN A 631 6.32 15.03 -4.56
C GLN A 631 6.64 15.38 -6.02
N ALA A 632 7.11 16.59 -6.27
CA ALA A 632 7.55 17.01 -7.61
C ALA A 632 8.70 16.14 -8.15
N LEU A 633 9.55 15.63 -7.27
CA LEU A 633 10.67 14.73 -7.59
C LEU A 633 10.29 13.24 -7.52
N SER A 634 9.04 12.91 -7.28
CA SER A 634 8.52 11.53 -7.27
C SER A 634 7.42 11.35 -8.33
N PRO A 635 7.76 11.45 -9.63
CA PRO A 635 6.76 11.44 -10.71
C PRO A 635 6.01 10.10 -10.83
N GLY A 636 6.58 8.99 -10.35
CA GLY A 636 5.94 7.68 -10.27
C GLY A 636 4.89 7.56 -9.16
N GLY A 637 4.76 8.62 -8.35
CA GLY A 637 3.72 8.72 -7.34
C GLY A 637 4.26 8.98 -5.94
N ALA A 638 3.49 9.73 -5.19
CA ALA A 638 3.73 10.08 -3.81
C ALA A 638 2.44 10.58 -3.17
N ILE A 639 2.34 10.50 -1.86
CA ILE A 639 1.27 11.08 -1.08
C ILE A 639 1.86 11.68 0.20
N SER A 640 1.37 12.84 0.60
CA SER A 640 1.67 13.40 1.92
C SER A 640 0.46 13.27 2.84
N TYR A 641 0.70 13.23 4.13
CA TYR A 641 -0.38 13.14 5.11
C TYR A 641 -0.26 14.20 6.20
N VAL A 642 -1.40 14.53 6.77
CA VAL A 642 -1.51 15.38 7.96
C VAL A 642 -2.12 14.55 9.08
N GLU A 643 -1.39 14.36 10.17
CA GLU A 643 -1.90 13.68 11.37
C GLU A 643 -2.74 14.69 12.17
N VAL A 644 -4.02 14.40 12.34
CA VAL A 644 -4.97 15.32 12.97
C VAL A 644 -5.75 14.65 14.09
N PRO A 645 -6.23 15.40 15.09
CA PRO A 645 -7.14 14.88 16.11
C PRO A 645 -8.52 14.55 15.51
N ASN A 646 -9.49 14.26 16.35
CA ASN A 646 -10.88 14.14 15.91
C ASN A 646 -11.39 15.49 15.38
N MET A 647 -11.70 15.55 14.08
CA MET A 647 -12.08 16.79 13.39
C MET A 647 -13.59 16.92 13.16
N GLN A 648 -14.43 16.01 13.68
CA GLN A 648 -15.87 16.00 13.40
C GLN A 648 -16.58 17.30 13.80
N ASN A 649 -16.06 17.98 14.81
CA ASN A 649 -16.63 19.24 15.32
C ASN A 649 -15.90 20.48 14.76
N ASN A 650 -14.93 20.33 13.89
CA ASN A 650 -14.15 21.44 13.30
C ASN A 650 -13.91 21.23 11.80
N ILE A 651 -15.00 21.23 11.04
CA ILE A 651 -14.94 21.03 9.58
C ILE A 651 -14.26 22.18 8.88
N ASP A 652 -14.34 23.40 9.42
CA ASP A 652 -13.68 24.58 8.84
C ASP A 652 -12.16 24.42 8.80
N ALA A 653 -11.55 23.83 9.84
CA ALA A 653 -10.13 23.53 9.82
C ALA A 653 -9.76 22.49 8.73
N VAL A 654 -10.61 21.49 8.50
CA VAL A 654 -10.43 20.55 7.38
C VAL A 654 -10.48 21.26 6.05
N LEU A 655 -11.44 22.16 5.85
CA LEU A 655 -11.59 22.96 4.63
C LEU A 655 -10.37 23.88 4.39
N GLU A 656 -9.81 24.48 5.44
CA GLU A 656 -8.59 25.29 5.32
C GLU A 656 -7.38 24.44 4.87
N VAL A 657 -7.23 23.24 5.40
CA VAL A 657 -6.18 22.31 4.94
C VAL A 657 -6.43 21.90 3.47
N MET A 658 -7.68 21.66 3.08
CA MET A 658 -8.02 21.32 1.68
C MET A 658 -7.70 22.48 0.72
N LYS A 659 -7.99 23.73 1.09
CA LYS A 659 -7.59 24.92 0.31
C LYS A 659 -6.06 25.00 0.16
N PHE A 660 -5.34 24.74 1.24
CA PHE A 660 -3.88 24.71 1.20
C PHE A 660 -3.35 23.60 0.29
N ILE A 661 -3.94 22.40 0.33
CA ILE A 661 -3.60 21.30 -0.58
C ILE A 661 -3.78 21.73 -2.03
N TYR A 662 -4.93 22.36 -2.37
CA TYR A 662 -5.19 22.86 -3.73
C TYR A 662 -4.11 23.78 -4.26
N ASP A 663 -3.60 24.69 -3.41
CA ASP A 663 -2.63 25.69 -3.81
C ASP A 663 -1.16 25.22 -3.79
N HIS A 664 -0.82 24.24 -2.95
CA HIS A 664 0.59 23.99 -2.62
C HIS A 664 1.09 22.56 -2.88
N ILE A 665 0.24 21.53 -2.85
CA ILE A 665 0.69 20.15 -2.97
C ILE A 665 -0.25 19.33 -3.87
N MET A 666 0.32 18.40 -4.63
CA MET A 666 -0.44 17.64 -5.63
C MET A 666 -1.40 16.63 -4.99
N TYR A 667 -0.94 15.88 -3.97
CA TYR A 667 -1.71 14.80 -3.40
C TYR A 667 -1.48 14.64 -1.89
N ALA A 668 -2.55 14.75 -1.11
CA ALA A 668 -2.47 14.62 0.35
C ALA A 668 -3.70 13.97 0.96
N GLU A 669 -3.52 13.42 2.16
CA GLU A 669 -4.55 12.80 3.00
C GLU A 669 -4.54 13.39 4.42
N LEU A 670 -5.68 13.29 5.11
CA LEU A 670 -5.81 13.64 6.53
C LEU A 670 -6.03 12.36 7.35
N ASN A 671 -5.15 12.13 8.31
CA ASN A 671 -5.20 10.97 9.21
C ASN A 671 -6.02 11.34 10.45
N THR A 672 -7.34 11.22 10.35
CA THR A 672 -8.25 11.36 11.48
C THR A 672 -8.35 10.05 12.29
N LYS A 673 -9.11 10.04 13.37
CA LYS A 673 -9.31 8.85 14.21
C LYS A 673 -10.77 8.38 14.14
N SER A 674 -10.97 7.07 14.02
CA SER A 674 -12.32 6.48 13.92
C SER A 674 -12.28 5.06 14.51
N ASP A 675 -12.24 4.97 15.85
CA ASP A 675 -12.15 3.68 16.55
C ASP A 675 -13.37 3.43 17.42
N TYR A 676 -13.63 2.15 17.69
CA TYR A 676 -14.73 1.71 18.54
C TYR A 676 -14.32 0.49 19.38
N CYS A 677 -14.64 0.51 20.69
CA CYS A 677 -14.48 -0.62 21.58
C CYS A 677 -15.82 -1.36 21.76
N GLN A 678 -15.88 -2.63 21.34
CA GLN A 678 -17.10 -3.44 21.42
C GLN A 678 -17.43 -3.89 22.85
N VAL A 679 -16.47 -3.78 23.80
CA VAL A 679 -16.65 -4.19 25.19
C VAL A 679 -17.45 -3.14 25.98
N CYS A 680 -17.11 -1.86 25.84
CA CYS A 680 -17.69 -0.78 26.64
C CYS A 680 -18.46 0.27 25.81
N GLY A 681 -18.46 0.16 24.47
CA GLY A 681 -19.12 1.13 23.59
C GLY A 681 -18.33 2.44 23.42
N PHE A 682 -17.06 2.49 23.80
CA PHE A 682 -16.22 3.67 23.59
C PHE A 682 -16.08 3.97 22.10
N ASP A 683 -16.41 5.19 21.70
CA ASP A 683 -16.25 5.73 20.34
C ASP A 683 -15.26 6.89 20.42
N GLY A 684 -14.06 6.72 19.86
CA GLY A 684 -12.98 7.68 19.98
C GLY A 684 -11.65 7.09 19.53
N GLU A 685 -10.55 7.57 20.10
CA GLU A 685 -9.19 7.07 19.81
C GLU A 685 -8.79 5.96 20.79
N ILE A 686 -8.53 4.76 20.29
CA ILE A 686 -7.92 3.65 21.04
C ILE A 686 -6.42 3.87 21.07
N GLU A 687 -5.81 3.76 22.26
CA GLU A 687 -4.42 4.05 22.53
C GLU A 687 -3.51 2.83 22.31
N ILE A 688 -2.22 3.09 22.09
CA ILE A 688 -1.19 2.05 22.05
C ILE A 688 -0.37 2.15 23.33
N LYS A 689 -0.35 1.07 24.13
CA LYS A 689 0.41 0.98 25.39
C LYS A 689 1.40 -0.17 25.35
N GLU A 690 2.39 -0.11 26.20
CA GLU A 690 3.33 -1.20 26.42
C GLU A 690 2.75 -2.17 27.46
N ASP A 691 2.75 -3.47 27.14
CA ASP A 691 2.40 -4.51 28.10
C ASP A 691 3.61 -4.84 29.01
N PRO A 692 3.43 -5.65 30.07
CA PRO A 692 4.52 -6.01 30.99
C PRO A 692 5.72 -6.68 30.31
N ASP A 693 5.53 -7.28 29.14
CA ASP A 693 6.59 -7.92 28.36
C ASP A 693 7.27 -6.97 27.34
N GLY A 694 6.90 -5.68 27.37
CA GLY A 694 7.44 -4.64 26.48
C GLY A 694 6.89 -4.70 25.06
N LYS A 695 5.78 -5.42 24.82
CA LYS A 695 5.08 -5.49 23.54
C LYS A 695 4.06 -4.36 23.45
N LEU A 696 3.98 -3.72 22.28
CA LEU A 696 2.96 -2.71 22.02
C LEU A 696 1.61 -3.37 21.76
N VAL A 697 0.59 -2.95 22.51
CA VAL A 697 -0.78 -3.46 22.43
C VAL A 697 -1.78 -2.31 22.35
N TRP A 698 -2.82 -2.52 21.56
CA TRP A 698 -3.95 -1.59 21.47
C TRP A 698 -4.78 -1.71 22.75
N THR A 699 -5.09 -0.60 23.37
CA THR A 699 -5.75 -0.56 24.68
C THR A 699 -6.88 0.47 24.68
N CYS A 700 -8.09 0.04 25.00
CA CYS A 700 -9.22 0.96 25.17
C CYS A 700 -8.98 1.86 26.38
N PRO A 701 -9.00 3.20 26.24
CA PRO A 701 -8.75 4.12 27.35
C PRO A 701 -9.85 4.09 28.41
N GLN A 702 -11.09 3.67 28.04
CA GLN A 702 -12.21 3.64 28.96
C GLN A 702 -12.30 2.37 29.82
N CYS A 703 -12.09 1.18 29.21
CA CYS A 703 -12.29 -0.10 29.91
C CYS A 703 -11.02 -0.95 30.05
N GLY A 704 -9.90 -0.52 29.46
CA GLY A 704 -8.64 -1.26 29.49
C GLY A 704 -8.62 -2.52 28.62
N ASN A 705 -9.64 -2.77 27.77
CA ASN A 705 -9.65 -3.91 26.87
C ASN A 705 -8.43 -3.88 25.93
N THR A 706 -7.73 -5.02 25.80
CA THR A 706 -6.57 -5.21 24.91
C THR A 706 -6.82 -6.28 23.83
N ASP A 707 -7.99 -6.90 23.84
CA ASP A 707 -8.39 -7.88 22.85
C ASP A 707 -8.78 -7.19 21.54
N GLN A 708 -7.89 -7.21 20.55
CA GLN A 708 -8.11 -6.60 19.24
C GLN A 708 -9.33 -7.16 18.50
N SER A 709 -9.72 -8.41 18.76
CA SER A 709 -10.92 -8.99 18.16
C SER A 709 -12.23 -8.34 18.63
N LYS A 710 -12.16 -7.57 19.73
CA LYS A 710 -13.26 -6.79 20.30
C LYS A 710 -13.09 -5.28 20.15
N MET A 711 -12.28 -4.87 19.19
CA MET A 711 -12.06 -3.48 18.82
C MET A 711 -12.20 -3.31 17.31
N ASN A 712 -12.68 -2.15 16.89
CA ASN A 712 -12.59 -1.69 15.52
C ASN A 712 -11.62 -0.51 15.52
N VAL A 713 -10.38 -0.75 15.14
CA VAL A 713 -9.34 0.28 15.05
C VAL A 713 -9.02 0.51 13.59
N ALA A 714 -9.08 1.76 13.17
CA ALA A 714 -8.75 2.15 11.81
C ALA A 714 -7.63 3.19 11.82
N ARG A 715 -6.54 2.91 11.11
CA ARG A 715 -5.40 3.82 10.95
C ARG A 715 -4.95 3.88 9.51
N ARG A 716 -4.55 5.07 9.11
CA ARG A 716 -3.86 5.24 7.83
C ARG A 716 -2.47 4.63 7.90
N THR A 717 -2.20 3.76 6.96
CA THR A 717 -0.88 3.15 6.78
C THR A 717 -0.51 3.25 5.30
N CYS A 718 0.40 4.16 4.99
CA CYS A 718 0.93 4.28 3.62
C CYS A 718 -0.12 4.54 2.52
N GLY A 719 -1.12 5.38 2.81
CA GLY A 719 -2.11 5.81 1.81
C GLY A 719 -3.37 4.94 1.71
N TYR A 720 -3.53 3.92 2.56
CA TYR A 720 -4.77 3.15 2.72
C TYR A 720 -5.09 2.94 4.21
N ILE A 721 -6.27 2.45 4.51
CA ILE A 721 -6.72 2.20 5.88
C ILE A 721 -6.41 0.75 6.24
N GLY A 722 -5.60 0.54 7.28
CA GLY A 722 -5.42 -0.73 7.95
C GLY A 722 -6.36 -0.85 9.14
N THR A 723 -6.86 -2.06 9.41
CA THR A 723 -7.93 -2.23 10.41
C THR A 723 -7.62 -3.20 11.55
N GLN A 724 -6.66 -4.13 11.43
CA GLN A 724 -6.48 -5.14 12.48
C GLN A 724 -5.04 -5.61 12.73
N TYR A 725 -4.33 -6.06 11.72
CA TYR A 725 -3.07 -6.81 11.90
C TYR A 725 -1.85 -5.96 11.57
N TRP A 726 -1.25 -5.31 12.57
CA TRP A 726 -0.03 -4.50 12.41
C TRP A 726 1.17 -5.17 13.06
N ASN A 727 2.33 -5.15 12.38
CA ASN A 727 3.59 -5.53 13.00
C ASN A 727 4.03 -4.50 14.07
N GLN A 728 4.95 -4.89 14.94
CA GLN A 728 5.41 -4.05 16.05
C GLN A 728 6.09 -2.76 15.57
N GLY A 729 6.76 -2.77 14.43
CA GLY A 729 7.38 -1.57 13.87
C GLY A 729 6.32 -0.56 13.41
N ARG A 730 5.27 -1.01 12.70
CA ARG A 730 4.16 -0.15 12.30
C ARG A 730 3.36 0.36 13.50
N THR A 731 3.16 -0.48 14.49
CA THR A 731 2.47 -0.10 15.74
C THR A 731 3.28 0.97 16.49
N GLN A 732 4.61 0.85 16.53
CA GLN A 732 5.48 1.87 17.13
C GLN A 732 5.43 3.18 16.33
N GLU A 733 5.50 3.11 15.01
CA GLU A 733 5.42 4.29 14.15
C GLU A 733 4.10 5.05 14.34
N ILE A 734 2.97 4.35 14.40
CA ILE A 734 1.65 4.95 14.67
C ILE A 734 1.61 5.60 16.06
N ARG A 735 2.15 4.95 17.07
CA ARG A 735 2.23 5.50 18.44
C ARG A 735 3.07 6.78 18.49
N ASP A 736 4.17 6.80 17.77
CA ASP A 736 5.16 7.87 17.80
C ASP A 736 4.73 9.11 17.00
N ARG A 737 3.63 9.04 16.23
CA ARG A 737 3.14 10.17 15.42
C ARG A 737 2.72 11.35 16.27
N VAL A 738 3.23 12.53 15.94
CA VAL A 738 2.79 13.80 16.51
C VAL A 738 1.65 14.40 15.69
N LEU A 739 0.78 15.17 16.34
CA LEU A 739 -0.29 15.91 15.67
C LEU A 739 0.28 17.14 14.94
N HIS A 740 -0.31 17.45 13.79
CA HIS A 740 0.07 18.59 12.96
C HIS A 740 -0.94 19.75 13.02
N LEU A 741 -2.12 19.54 13.63
CA LEU A 741 -3.13 20.57 13.90
C LEU A 741 -3.44 20.66 15.38
#